data_306897878d92d174fb3d92e2c369c14b
#
_entry.id   306897878d92d174fb3d92e2c369c14b
#
_cell.length_a   1.000
_cell.length_b   1.000
_cell.length_c   1.000
_cell.angle_alpha   90.00
_cell.angle_beta   90.00
_cell.angle_gamma   90.00
#
_symmetry.space_group_name_H-M   'P 1'
#
loop_
_entity.id
_entity.type
_entity.pdbx_description
1 polymer ?
#
loop_
_entity_poly.entity_id
_entity_poly.type
_entity_poly.pdbx_seq_one_letter_code
_entity_poly.pdbx_strand_id
1 'polypeptide(L)'
;MNTGHSQGKLTRREMLRLSAAVVATSQGKTLFAPAVAHAAAPASSPTTVESQLYSTLLKTWCDGLIARQIVAMRDPVFYGGLLCPACALIHGRCGDAVYPLLKMAHTTGDEKYVRAAKLVHEWSQVQVSRTDGSWINDVTLGHWQGITVFHSIALAEALTHHGEVLDTATRSAWTARLAAAVKFLDGFISIETGNVNYPATATLAFVLCGQVLGEPHYIDRGRKLAQRVMEQFTPDGFLFGEGHPLDGVSPKGCRPVDLGYNVEESLPALALYSLLASDKAVEQQVVTALKTHMEFQLPDGAWDNSWGTRNYKWSWWGSRTSDGCQPGFLLMAGHDPRFREAACRNTELMAACTDDGLLYGGPDYKAHGDLPCIHHTFTHAKALAAALDRSSFPADPERPALPRDEPYGLKSFPVIGTHLAAVGPWHATVTEYDWEYQEHVQAGSGFGGGHVTGGALSVLYHMALGPVLTASMTHYEMIEISNQQQERARPHMPLTPRIECTAGDTYTSLNDYRATLSATSSVAGVVFEAHGRLMSNTHKPMEGDGLLYGVRWTIGKSGVDLAASVTGKLPASASLQFIVPVIARESERVEQVSPHSVRISKPKGSLIVGVDAANRFEPIPSERTFNLVPGFEAVPLIVAIQLGKEVRVRIEAGGEGVAR
;
A
#
# COMPACT_ATOMS: atom_id res chain seq x y z
N MET A 1 30.67 -10.49 -32.85
CA MET A 1 30.77 -11.71 -32.03
C MET A 1 30.05 -11.39 -30.72
N ASN A 2 28.83 -11.85 -30.63
CA ASN A 2 27.95 -11.58 -29.49
C ASN A 2 28.15 -12.71 -28.46
N THR A 3 28.82 -12.44 -27.37
CA THR A 3 28.86 -13.35 -26.23
C THR A 3 27.69 -13.04 -25.30
N GLY A 4 26.55 -13.69 -25.58
CA GLY A 4 25.41 -13.66 -24.67
C GLY A 4 25.75 -14.42 -23.39
N HIS A 5 25.86 -13.72 -22.27
CA HIS A 5 25.84 -14.31 -20.94
C HIS A 5 24.40 -14.73 -20.64
N SER A 6 24.08 -16.00 -20.77
CA SER A 6 22.85 -16.57 -20.24
C SER A 6 22.95 -16.55 -18.70
N GLN A 7 22.29 -15.62 -18.05
CA GLN A 7 22.09 -15.66 -16.60
C GLN A 7 21.18 -16.86 -16.30
N GLY A 8 21.75 -17.88 -15.64
CA GLY A 8 21.00 -19.06 -15.22
C GLY A 8 19.92 -18.69 -14.21
N LYS A 9 18.67 -18.85 -14.59
CA LYS A 9 17.54 -18.77 -13.66
C LYS A 9 17.63 -19.97 -12.73
N LEU A 10 17.77 -19.73 -11.42
CA LEU A 10 17.66 -20.78 -10.42
C LEU A 10 16.26 -21.42 -10.51
N THR A 11 16.19 -22.73 -10.50
CA THR A 11 14.93 -23.45 -10.46
C THR A 11 14.33 -23.36 -9.04
N ARG A 12 12.99 -23.41 -8.94
CA ARG A 12 12.25 -23.43 -7.66
C ARG A 12 12.82 -24.46 -6.66
N ARG A 13 13.36 -25.58 -7.18
CA ARG A 13 13.92 -26.67 -6.39
C ARG A 13 15.32 -26.35 -5.83
N GLU A 14 16.11 -25.57 -6.55
CA GLU A 14 17.43 -25.06 -6.08
C GLU A 14 17.27 -23.98 -5.02
N MET A 15 16.24 -23.14 -5.13
CA MET A 15 15.91 -22.11 -4.14
C MET A 15 15.36 -22.68 -2.84
N LEU A 16 14.55 -23.72 -2.88
CA LEU A 16 14.08 -24.43 -1.68
C LEU A 16 15.25 -25.09 -0.93
N ARG A 17 16.31 -25.53 -1.62
CA ARG A 17 17.53 -26.04 -1.00
C ARG A 17 18.37 -24.94 -0.35
N LEU A 18 18.40 -23.73 -0.91
CA LEU A 18 19.06 -22.57 -0.32
C LEU A 18 18.34 -22.10 0.96
N SER A 19 17.03 -22.10 0.99
CA SER A 19 16.24 -21.77 2.17
C SER A 19 16.44 -22.77 3.32
N ALA A 20 16.56 -24.06 3.02
CA ALA A 20 16.80 -25.10 4.02
C ALA A 20 18.22 -25.07 4.62
N ALA A 21 19.22 -24.62 3.84
CA ALA A 21 20.60 -24.51 4.31
C ALA A 21 20.80 -23.35 5.30
N VAL A 22 20.02 -22.28 5.19
CA VAL A 22 20.09 -21.11 6.11
C VAL A 22 19.59 -21.46 7.51
N VAL A 23 18.60 -22.35 7.64
CA VAL A 23 18.03 -22.76 8.95
C VAL A 23 18.96 -23.70 9.72
N ALA A 24 19.84 -24.43 9.06
CA ALA A 24 20.66 -25.48 9.70
C ALA A 24 21.98 -24.99 10.34
N THR A 25 22.38 -23.73 10.19
CA THR A 25 23.70 -23.23 10.64
C THR A 25 23.68 -22.38 11.91
N SER A 26 22.58 -22.22 12.61
CA SER A 26 22.48 -21.37 13.81
C SER A 26 22.84 -22.05 15.15
N GLN A 27 23.43 -23.25 15.14
CA GLN A 27 23.93 -23.89 16.37
C GLN A 27 25.43 -24.14 16.27
N GLY A 28 26.26 -23.24 16.82
CA GLY A 28 27.70 -23.45 16.82
C GLY A 28 28.58 -22.47 17.61
N LYS A 29 28.71 -22.68 18.91
CA LYS A 29 29.87 -22.38 19.79
C LYS A 29 30.34 -20.92 19.97
N THR A 30 30.04 -20.42 21.14
CA THR A 30 30.71 -19.28 21.82
C THR A 30 32.18 -19.48 22.03
N LEU A 31 33.02 -18.52 21.53
CA LEU A 31 34.41 -18.30 21.98
C LEU A 31 34.46 -16.90 22.59
N PHE A 32 34.92 -16.83 23.83
CA PHE A 32 35.15 -15.60 24.60
C PHE A 32 36.31 -14.79 24.02
N ALA A 33 36.09 -13.48 23.84
CA ALA A 33 37.12 -12.47 23.67
C ALA A 33 36.93 -11.33 24.69
N PRO A 34 37.97 -10.61 25.13
CA PRO A 34 37.95 -9.79 26.32
C PRO A 34 37.18 -8.47 26.13
N ALA A 35 36.52 -8.05 27.21
CA ALA A 35 35.69 -6.85 27.29
C ALA A 35 36.56 -5.56 27.14
N VAL A 36 36.20 -4.73 26.17
CA VAL A 36 36.57 -3.31 26.10
C VAL A 36 35.52 -2.52 26.85
N ALA A 37 35.93 -1.75 27.84
CA ALA A 37 35.05 -0.91 28.63
C ALA A 37 34.41 0.18 27.74
N HIS A 38 33.10 0.14 27.59
CA HIS A 38 32.33 1.18 26.93
C HIS A 38 31.93 2.27 27.93
N ALA A 39 32.08 3.52 27.51
CA ALA A 39 31.57 4.67 28.23
C ALA A 39 30.05 4.53 28.43
N ALA A 40 29.57 4.92 29.61
CA ALA A 40 28.16 4.84 29.99
C ALA A 40 27.28 5.57 28.96
N ALA A 41 26.31 4.85 28.39
CA ALA A 41 25.28 5.43 27.56
C ALA A 41 24.48 6.48 28.35
N PRO A 42 24.00 7.56 27.70
CA PRO A 42 23.13 8.53 28.35
C PRO A 42 21.87 7.82 28.86
N ALA A 43 21.36 8.26 30.03
CA ALA A 43 20.19 7.68 30.68
C ALA A 43 19.04 7.58 29.68
N SER A 44 18.59 6.36 29.41
CA SER A 44 17.49 6.08 28.49
C SER A 44 16.21 6.75 29.00
N SER A 45 15.60 7.59 28.20
CA SER A 45 14.23 8.04 28.42
C SER A 45 13.33 6.81 28.67
N PRO A 46 12.34 6.90 29.56
CA PRO A 46 11.48 5.75 29.83
C PRO A 46 10.85 5.23 28.54
N THR A 47 11.02 3.94 28.28
CA THR A 47 10.45 3.28 27.10
C THR A 47 8.93 3.28 27.23
N THR A 48 8.24 3.94 26.34
CA THR A 48 6.77 4.00 26.31
C THR A 48 6.20 2.77 25.59
N VAL A 49 4.92 2.45 25.81
CA VAL A 49 4.24 1.35 25.12
C VAL A 49 4.30 1.54 23.60
N GLU A 50 4.10 2.77 23.14
CA GLU A 50 4.16 3.10 21.72
C GLU A 50 5.59 2.92 21.16
N SER A 51 6.61 3.50 21.80
CA SER A 51 7.99 3.32 21.33
C SER A 51 8.46 1.86 21.38
N GLN A 52 7.91 1.07 22.30
CA GLN A 52 8.18 -0.37 22.36
C GLN A 52 7.54 -1.12 21.20
N LEU A 53 6.31 -0.77 20.77
CA LEU A 53 5.69 -1.35 19.59
C LEU A 53 6.58 -1.13 18.35
N TYR A 54 7.00 0.11 18.09
CA TYR A 54 7.86 0.46 16.96
C TYR A 54 9.21 -0.26 17.02
N SER A 55 9.86 -0.24 18.18
CA SER A 55 11.18 -0.86 18.36
C SER A 55 11.13 -2.39 18.22
N THR A 56 10.09 -3.01 18.77
CA THR A 56 9.89 -4.47 18.67
C THR A 56 9.63 -4.88 17.23
N LEU A 57 8.76 -4.16 16.53
CA LEU A 57 8.45 -4.45 15.15
C LEU A 57 9.66 -4.24 14.23
N LEU A 58 10.39 -3.13 14.41
CA LEU A 58 11.64 -2.86 13.69
C LEU A 58 12.66 -3.99 13.89
N LYS A 59 12.87 -4.41 15.14
CA LYS A 59 13.78 -5.52 15.44
C LYS A 59 13.33 -6.81 14.75
N THR A 60 12.05 -7.14 14.82
CA THR A 60 11.46 -8.32 14.19
C THR A 60 11.72 -8.31 12.69
N TRP A 61 11.50 -7.19 12.02
CA TRP A 61 11.76 -7.06 10.59
C TRP A 61 13.25 -7.11 10.24
N CYS A 62 14.11 -6.45 11.00
CA CYS A 62 15.56 -6.52 10.77
C CYS A 62 16.10 -7.94 10.94
N ASP A 63 15.63 -8.69 11.94
CA ASP A 63 16.00 -10.10 12.10
C ASP A 63 15.47 -10.96 10.94
N GLY A 64 14.25 -10.70 10.46
CA GLY A 64 13.67 -11.34 9.28
C GLY A 64 14.44 -11.06 8.00
N LEU A 65 14.89 -9.81 7.80
CA LEU A 65 15.76 -9.43 6.67
C LEU A 65 17.10 -10.16 6.70
N ILE A 66 17.75 -10.22 7.87
CA ILE A 66 19.02 -10.96 8.05
C ILE A 66 18.83 -12.44 7.76
N ALA A 67 17.70 -13.03 8.16
CA ALA A 67 17.40 -14.43 7.87
C ALA A 67 17.23 -14.73 6.36
N ARG A 68 16.96 -13.70 5.55
CA ARG A 68 16.84 -13.79 4.08
C ARG A 68 18.08 -13.31 3.34
N GLN A 69 19.13 -12.86 4.07
CA GLN A 69 20.37 -12.42 3.45
C GLN A 69 21.21 -13.62 2.98
N ILE A 70 21.67 -13.57 1.74
CA ILE A 70 22.46 -14.64 1.16
C ILE A 70 23.92 -14.50 1.61
N VAL A 71 24.35 -15.38 2.52
CA VAL A 71 25.73 -15.41 3.06
C VAL A 71 26.40 -16.76 2.87
N ALA A 72 25.65 -17.82 2.55
CA ALA A 72 26.20 -19.16 2.32
C ALA A 72 26.86 -19.32 0.94
N MET A 73 26.41 -18.55 -0.05
CA MET A 73 26.91 -18.56 -1.42
C MET A 73 27.79 -17.30 -1.62
N ARG A 74 29.07 -17.48 -1.97
CA ARG A 74 30.00 -16.35 -2.20
C ARG A 74 30.05 -15.90 -3.66
N ASP A 75 29.04 -16.23 -4.45
CA ASP A 75 28.89 -15.69 -5.80
C ASP A 75 28.52 -14.20 -5.68
N PRO A 76 29.30 -13.28 -6.30
CA PRO A 76 29.06 -11.84 -6.22
C PRO A 76 27.66 -11.41 -6.67
N VAL A 77 26.99 -12.19 -7.52
CA VAL A 77 25.62 -11.90 -8.00
C VAL A 77 24.62 -11.96 -6.85
N PHE A 78 24.86 -12.80 -5.84
CA PHE A 78 23.90 -13.08 -4.77
C PHE A 78 24.39 -12.66 -3.39
N TYR A 79 25.72 -12.76 -3.15
CA TYR A 79 26.30 -12.58 -1.82
C TYR A 79 25.99 -11.21 -1.23
N GLY A 80 25.36 -11.18 -0.07
CA GLY A 80 24.95 -9.97 0.64
C GLY A 80 23.55 -9.46 0.29
N GLY A 81 22.96 -9.91 -0.82
CA GLY A 81 21.62 -9.52 -1.23
C GLY A 81 20.52 -10.16 -0.37
N LEU A 82 19.35 -9.53 -0.35
CA LEU A 82 18.17 -9.98 0.38
C LEU A 82 17.24 -10.74 -0.59
N LEU A 83 17.16 -12.07 -0.42
CA LEU A 83 16.33 -12.91 -1.29
C LEU A 83 14.84 -12.75 -0.94
N CYS A 84 14.05 -12.33 -1.92
CA CYS A 84 12.61 -12.24 -1.78
C CYS A 84 11.95 -13.63 -1.80
N PRO A 85 11.18 -14.03 -0.78
CA PRO A 85 10.49 -15.32 -0.79
C PRO A 85 9.37 -15.41 -1.84
N ALA A 86 8.70 -14.31 -2.14
CA ALA A 86 7.57 -14.29 -3.06
C ALA A 86 7.96 -14.40 -4.54
N CYS A 87 8.91 -13.58 -5.00
CA CYS A 87 9.31 -13.53 -6.40
C CYS A 87 10.64 -14.21 -6.71
N ALA A 88 11.36 -14.68 -5.67
CA ALA A 88 12.66 -15.34 -5.79
C ALA A 88 13.73 -14.47 -6.49
N LEU A 89 13.65 -13.16 -6.32
CA LEU A 89 14.58 -12.16 -6.85
C LEU A 89 15.26 -11.42 -5.69
N ILE A 90 16.34 -10.72 -5.98
CA ILE A 90 16.91 -9.69 -5.11
C ILE A 90 16.53 -8.34 -5.71
N HIS A 91 15.73 -7.58 -4.98
CA HIS A 91 15.29 -6.25 -5.44
C HIS A 91 16.42 -5.24 -5.34
N GLY A 92 16.61 -4.44 -6.38
CA GLY A 92 17.65 -3.42 -6.41
C GLY A 92 17.51 -2.39 -5.29
N ARG A 93 16.28 -2.15 -4.83
CA ARG A 93 15.98 -1.23 -3.73
C ARG A 93 16.31 -1.79 -2.32
N CYS A 94 16.83 -3.03 -2.20
CA CYS A 94 17.17 -3.61 -0.88
C CYS A 94 18.23 -2.83 -0.09
N GLY A 95 18.98 -1.92 -0.74
CA GLY A 95 19.88 -0.98 -0.07
C GLY A 95 19.19 -0.06 0.95
N ASP A 96 17.89 0.13 0.87
CA ASP A 96 17.11 0.85 1.89
C ASP A 96 17.22 0.19 3.27
N ALA A 97 17.49 -1.12 3.34
CA ALA A 97 17.69 -1.86 4.59
C ALA A 97 18.95 -1.43 5.38
N VAL A 98 19.86 -0.71 4.76
CA VAL A 98 21.10 -0.23 5.42
C VAL A 98 20.76 0.61 6.65
N TYR A 99 19.80 1.52 6.56
CA TYR A 99 19.44 2.41 7.65
C TYR A 99 18.82 1.67 8.85
N PRO A 100 17.74 0.90 8.71
CA PRO A 100 17.15 0.17 9.83
C PRO A 100 18.13 -0.84 10.46
N LEU A 101 19.00 -1.47 9.67
CA LEU A 101 20.02 -2.37 10.20
C LEU A 101 21.05 -1.62 11.07
N LEU A 102 21.54 -0.43 10.64
CA LEU A 102 22.44 0.36 11.48
C LEU A 102 21.73 0.94 12.72
N LYS A 103 20.46 1.30 12.63
CA LYS A 103 19.66 1.65 13.81
C LYS A 103 19.63 0.51 14.83
N MET A 104 19.41 -0.73 14.38
CA MET A 104 19.43 -1.89 15.27
C MET A 104 20.83 -2.18 15.84
N ALA A 105 21.89 -2.00 15.04
CA ALA A 105 23.25 -2.11 15.53
C ALA A 105 23.55 -1.12 16.67
N HIS A 106 23.21 0.14 16.46
CA HIS A 106 23.36 1.20 17.46
C HIS A 106 22.55 0.90 18.75
N THR A 107 21.30 0.51 18.59
CA THR A 107 20.39 0.29 19.72
C THR A 107 20.76 -0.94 20.55
N THR A 108 21.24 -2.02 19.90
CA THR A 108 21.48 -3.31 20.56
C THR A 108 22.96 -3.60 20.85
N GLY A 109 23.87 -2.95 20.16
CA GLY A 109 25.31 -3.28 20.19
C GLY A 109 25.66 -4.61 19.49
N ASP A 110 24.71 -5.26 18.79
CA ASP A 110 24.95 -6.54 18.13
C ASP A 110 25.56 -6.33 16.73
N GLU A 111 26.79 -6.79 16.57
CA GLU A 111 27.57 -6.65 15.31
C GLU A 111 26.93 -7.34 14.11
N LYS A 112 25.99 -8.29 14.32
CA LYS A 112 25.30 -8.96 13.21
C LYS A 112 24.60 -7.95 12.29
N TYR A 113 24.05 -6.87 12.86
CA TYR A 113 23.35 -5.84 12.10
C TYR A 113 24.31 -4.96 11.29
N VAL A 114 25.47 -4.57 11.85
CA VAL A 114 26.52 -3.85 11.11
C VAL A 114 27.00 -4.69 9.93
N ARG A 115 27.30 -5.97 10.20
CA ARG A 115 27.73 -6.90 9.14
C ARG A 115 26.69 -7.03 8.05
N ALA A 116 25.41 -7.19 8.40
CA ALA A 116 24.33 -7.29 7.43
C ALA A 116 24.18 -6.01 6.60
N ALA A 117 24.23 -4.84 7.22
CA ALA A 117 24.18 -3.56 6.53
C ALA A 117 25.33 -3.38 5.53
N LYS A 118 26.56 -3.71 5.93
CA LYS A 118 27.74 -3.66 5.03
C LYS A 118 27.57 -4.58 3.83
N LEU A 119 27.10 -5.80 4.03
CA LEU A 119 26.89 -6.78 2.96
C LEU A 119 25.80 -6.34 1.97
N VAL A 120 24.67 -5.81 2.46
CA VAL A 120 23.62 -5.26 1.58
C VAL A 120 24.15 -4.08 0.77
N HIS A 121 24.89 -3.18 1.42
CA HIS A 121 25.49 -2.03 0.72
C HIS A 121 26.49 -2.50 -0.35
N GLU A 122 27.38 -3.43 -0.02
CA GLU A 122 28.35 -4.00 -0.96
C GLU A 122 27.66 -4.65 -2.16
N TRP A 123 26.63 -5.48 -1.91
CA TRP A 123 25.83 -6.06 -2.99
C TRP A 123 25.25 -4.96 -3.89
N SER A 124 24.68 -3.92 -3.30
CA SER A 124 24.10 -2.80 -4.04
C SER A 124 25.14 -2.06 -4.90
N GLN A 125 26.40 -1.94 -4.42
CA GLN A 125 27.48 -1.33 -5.19
C GLN A 125 27.87 -2.18 -6.39
N VAL A 126 27.90 -3.51 -6.23
CA VAL A 126 28.35 -4.43 -7.29
C VAL A 126 27.25 -4.66 -8.34
N GLN A 127 25.98 -4.80 -7.92
CA GLN A 127 24.92 -5.28 -8.80
C GLN A 127 24.05 -4.17 -9.39
N VAL A 128 23.72 -3.15 -8.63
CA VAL A 128 22.75 -2.14 -9.04
C VAL A 128 23.28 -0.72 -9.12
N SER A 129 24.53 -0.46 -8.70
CA SER A 129 25.19 0.83 -8.89
C SER A 129 25.62 1.03 -10.34
N ARG A 130 25.61 2.29 -10.79
CA ARG A 130 26.08 2.71 -12.12
C ARG A 130 27.22 3.72 -12.01
N THR A 131 28.01 3.82 -13.08
CA THR A 131 29.17 4.70 -13.13
C THR A 131 28.82 6.18 -13.09
N ASP A 132 27.59 6.53 -13.43
CA ASP A 132 27.04 7.89 -13.34
C ASP A 132 26.66 8.31 -11.91
N GLY A 133 26.75 7.40 -10.95
CA GLY A 133 26.38 7.64 -9.56
C GLY A 133 24.99 7.18 -9.19
N SER A 134 24.19 6.67 -10.12
CA SER A 134 22.85 6.18 -9.83
C SER A 134 22.83 4.75 -9.26
N TRP A 135 21.66 4.35 -8.76
CA TRP A 135 21.26 2.96 -8.58
C TRP A 135 20.04 2.65 -9.44
N ILE A 136 19.85 1.40 -9.81
CA ILE A 136 18.69 0.91 -10.56
C ILE A 136 17.82 -0.01 -9.71
N ASN A 137 16.52 -0.04 -10.02
CA ASN A 137 15.51 -0.75 -9.25
C ASN A 137 15.59 -2.28 -9.34
N ASP A 138 16.20 -2.81 -10.40
CA ASP A 138 16.30 -4.25 -10.62
C ASP A 138 17.52 -4.61 -11.45
N VAL A 139 18.09 -5.80 -11.22
CA VAL A 139 19.27 -6.28 -11.96
C VAL A 139 18.89 -6.72 -13.37
N THR A 140 17.69 -7.29 -13.54
CA THR A 140 17.28 -8.01 -14.76
C THR A 140 16.05 -7.45 -15.45
N LEU A 141 15.13 -6.85 -14.71
CA LEU A 141 13.77 -6.51 -15.18
C LEU A 141 13.56 -5.03 -15.42
N GLY A 142 14.34 -4.18 -14.81
CA GLY A 142 14.17 -2.75 -14.92
C GLY A 142 15.43 -1.95 -14.60
N HIS A 143 15.60 -0.84 -15.28
CA HIS A 143 16.76 0.03 -15.12
C HIS A 143 16.37 1.43 -14.64
N TRP A 144 15.25 1.53 -13.91
CA TRP A 144 14.78 2.81 -13.41
C TRP A 144 15.73 3.38 -12.36
N GLN A 145 16.31 4.53 -12.67
CA GLN A 145 17.32 5.19 -11.85
C GLN A 145 16.73 6.09 -10.75
N GLY A 146 15.42 6.36 -10.79
CA GLY A 146 14.74 7.19 -9.79
C GLY A 146 14.85 6.65 -8.37
N ILE A 147 15.04 5.34 -8.18
CA ILE A 147 15.25 4.73 -6.85
C ILE A 147 16.49 5.28 -6.13
N THR A 148 17.37 5.96 -6.84
CA THR A 148 18.53 6.64 -6.25
C THR A 148 18.12 7.64 -5.18
N VAL A 149 16.91 8.22 -5.30
CA VAL A 149 16.32 9.09 -4.27
C VAL A 149 16.23 8.37 -2.93
N PHE A 150 15.65 7.18 -2.91
CA PHE A 150 15.37 6.42 -1.68
C PHE A 150 16.63 5.88 -1.03
N HIS A 151 17.56 5.34 -1.84
CA HIS A 151 18.88 4.92 -1.36
C HIS A 151 19.68 6.07 -0.78
N SER A 152 19.61 7.26 -1.38
CA SER A 152 20.30 8.46 -0.87
C SER A 152 19.75 8.86 0.49
N ILE A 153 18.44 8.83 0.69
CA ILE A 153 17.80 9.09 1.99
C ILE A 153 18.27 8.07 3.02
N ALA A 154 18.16 6.76 2.71
CA ALA A 154 18.54 5.70 3.63
C ALA A 154 20.03 5.82 4.04
N LEU A 155 20.91 6.10 3.09
CA LEU A 155 22.34 6.24 3.36
C LEU A 155 22.66 7.51 4.15
N ALA A 156 22.01 8.63 3.84
CA ALA A 156 22.18 9.90 4.56
C ALA A 156 21.68 9.80 6.01
N GLU A 157 20.51 9.22 6.24
CA GLU A 157 19.96 8.97 7.58
C GLU A 157 20.86 8.01 8.39
N ALA A 158 21.32 6.92 7.77
CA ALA A 158 22.25 5.98 8.39
C ALA A 158 23.55 6.65 8.84
N LEU A 159 24.14 7.48 7.98
CA LEU A 159 25.37 8.22 8.29
C LEU A 159 25.15 9.30 9.36
N THR A 160 23.99 9.96 9.36
CA THR A 160 23.67 11.02 10.32
C THR A 160 23.46 10.48 11.72
N HIS A 161 22.65 9.41 11.87
CA HIS A 161 22.22 8.91 13.16
C HIS A 161 23.06 7.76 13.72
N HIS A 162 23.72 7.00 12.86
CA HIS A 162 24.38 5.73 13.23
C HIS A 162 25.75 5.56 12.59
N GLY A 163 26.31 6.60 11.99
CA GLY A 163 27.62 6.53 11.32
C GLY A 163 28.79 6.16 12.25
N GLU A 164 28.65 6.34 13.57
CA GLU A 164 29.67 6.01 14.56
C GLU A 164 29.83 4.49 14.79
N VAL A 165 28.83 3.65 14.43
CA VAL A 165 29.00 2.19 14.52
C VAL A 165 29.83 1.63 13.37
N LEU A 166 30.15 2.46 12.35
CA LEU A 166 30.99 2.10 11.23
C LEU A 166 32.46 2.45 11.51
N ASP A 167 33.37 1.63 11.00
CA ASP A 167 34.78 2.02 10.95
C ASP A 167 34.98 3.22 10.00
N THR A 168 36.06 3.97 10.23
CA THR A 168 36.38 5.20 9.49
C THR A 168 36.46 4.99 7.98
N ALA A 169 37.01 3.88 7.51
CA ALA A 169 37.15 3.59 6.09
C ALA A 169 35.80 3.35 5.45
N THR A 170 34.94 2.55 6.07
CA THR A 170 33.55 2.30 5.63
C THR A 170 32.74 3.59 5.61
N ARG A 171 32.80 4.38 6.68
CA ARG A 171 32.09 5.66 6.76
C ARG A 171 32.50 6.62 5.63
N SER A 172 33.82 6.74 5.39
CA SER A 172 34.34 7.58 4.30
C SER A 172 33.90 7.09 2.92
N ALA A 173 33.91 5.78 2.67
CA ALA A 173 33.47 5.19 1.42
C ALA A 173 31.96 5.44 1.17
N TRP A 174 31.13 5.28 2.20
CA TRP A 174 29.68 5.53 2.08
C TRP A 174 29.37 7.00 1.88
N THR A 175 30.11 7.92 2.54
CA THR A 175 29.99 9.36 2.31
C THR A 175 30.35 9.73 0.87
N ALA A 176 31.44 9.17 0.32
CA ALA A 176 31.83 9.38 -1.07
C ALA A 176 30.79 8.83 -2.06
N ARG A 177 30.17 7.69 -1.73
CA ARG A 177 29.09 7.10 -2.53
C ARG A 177 27.84 7.98 -2.51
N LEU A 178 27.48 8.55 -1.36
CA LEU A 178 26.39 9.50 -1.22
C LEU A 178 26.61 10.75 -2.07
N ALA A 179 27.84 11.28 -2.08
CA ALA A 179 28.22 12.42 -2.92
C ALA A 179 28.04 12.13 -4.42
N ALA A 180 28.40 10.93 -4.88
CA ALA A 180 28.17 10.51 -6.27
C ALA A 180 26.67 10.41 -6.60
N ALA A 181 25.87 9.88 -5.67
CA ALA A 181 24.43 9.71 -5.84
C ALA A 181 23.71 11.07 -5.93
N VAL A 182 23.98 11.99 -5.01
CA VAL A 182 23.31 13.31 -5.03
C VAL A 182 23.72 14.13 -6.25
N LYS A 183 24.97 14.00 -6.70
CA LYS A 183 25.42 14.63 -7.96
C LYS A 183 24.65 14.10 -9.17
N PHE A 184 24.39 12.80 -9.23
CA PHE A 184 23.51 12.22 -10.24
C PHE A 184 22.10 12.80 -10.15
N LEU A 185 21.50 12.81 -8.94
CA LEU A 185 20.15 13.32 -8.71
C LEU A 185 19.99 14.78 -9.14
N ASP A 186 21.00 15.61 -8.91
CA ASP A 186 20.97 17.03 -9.28
C ASP A 186 20.75 17.26 -10.78
N GLY A 187 21.35 16.40 -11.61
CA GLY A 187 21.15 16.42 -13.06
C GLY A 187 19.94 15.62 -13.57
N PHE A 188 19.38 14.72 -12.76
CA PHE A 188 18.37 13.78 -13.20
C PHE A 188 16.95 14.16 -12.74
N ILE A 189 16.79 14.65 -11.50
CA ILE A 189 15.46 14.92 -10.94
C ILE A 189 14.94 16.31 -11.34
N SER A 190 13.76 16.32 -11.94
CA SER A 190 12.92 17.50 -12.12
C SER A 190 11.50 17.20 -11.65
N ILE A 191 10.57 18.16 -11.75
CA ILE A 191 9.16 17.92 -11.43
C ILE A 191 8.52 16.90 -12.39
N GLU A 192 9.05 16.79 -13.60
CA GLU A 192 8.59 15.88 -14.65
C GLU A 192 9.21 14.48 -14.57
N THR A 193 10.10 14.22 -13.60
CA THR A 193 10.81 12.94 -13.49
C THR A 193 9.94 11.88 -12.81
N GLY A 194 9.39 10.98 -13.59
CA GLY A 194 8.51 9.91 -13.10
C GLY A 194 7.19 10.43 -12.54
N ASN A 195 6.60 9.74 -11.60
CA ASN A 195 5.43 10.22 -10.87
C ASN A 195 5.83 11.21 -9.78
N VAL A 196 4.89 11.99 -9.28
CA VAL A 196 5.13 13.09 -8.31
C VAL A 196 5.83 12.65 -7.03
N ASN A 197 5.70 11.39 -6.64
CA ASN A 197 6.38 10.83 -5.48
C ASN A 197 7.91 10.96 -5.57
N TYR A 198 8.51 10.85 -6.77
CA TYR A 198 9.95 11.01 -6.96
C TYR A 198 10.44 12.43 -6.68
N PRO A 199 9.93 13.49 -7.36
CA PRO A 199 10.33 14.86 -7.04
C PRO A 199 9.96 15.27 -5.61
N ALA A 200 8.81 14.85 -5.07
CA ALA A 200 8.42 15.14 -3.69
C ALA A 200 9.44 14.56 -2.69
N THR A 201 9.80 13.29 -2.84
CA THR A 201 10.78 12.62 -1.97
C THR A 201 12.20 13.13 -2.19
N ALA A 202 12.55 13.54 -3.41
CA ALA A 202 13.87 14.10 -3.70
C ALA A 202 14.14 15.45 -3.01
N THR A 203 13.12 16.22 -2.63
CA THR A 203 13.29 17.43 -1.81
C THR A 203 14.04 17.11 -0.52
N LEU A 204 13.65 16.03 0.15
CA LEU A 204 14.29 15.52 1.36
C LEU A 204 15.69 14.98 1.06
N ALA A 205 15.85 14.18 0.00
CA ALA A 205 17.16 13.62 -0.36
C ALA A 205 18.21 14.72 -0.55
N PHE A 206 17.88 15.81 -1.24
CA PHE A 206 18.79 16.93 -1.43
C PHE A 206 19.16 17.61 -0.11
N VAL A 207 18.21 17.86 0.78
CA VAL A 207 18.48 18.50 2.07
C VAL A 207 19.36 17.62 2.94
N LEU A 208 19.05 16.34 3.07
CA LEU A 208 19.85 15.40 3.87
C LEU A 208 21.27 15.26 3.31
N CYS A 209 21.40 15.05 2.00
CA CYS A 209 22.73 14.96 1.37
C CYS A 209 23.52 16.27 1.54
N GLY A 210 22.89 17.42 1.36
CA GLY A 210 23.52 18.72 1.57
C GLY A 210 24.04 18.90 2.99
N GLN A 211 23.31 18.46 4.00
CA GLN A 211 23.74 18.50 5.41
C GLN A 211 24.89 17.52 5.68
N VAL A 212 24.77 16.25 5.25
CA VAL A 212 25.83 15.23 5.49
C VAL A 212 27.14 15.58 4.82
N LEU A 213 27.08 16.16 3.62
CA LEU A 213 28.27 16.50 2.81
C LEU A 213 28.81 17.91 3.11
N GLY A 214 28.06 18.75 3.81
CA GLY A 214 28.42 20.16 4.03
C GLY A 214 28.29 21.01 2.76
N GLU A 215 27.37 20.66 1.84
CA GLU A 215 27.20 21.29 0.53
C GLU A 215 25.87 22.05 0.42
N PRO A 216 25.83 23.33 0.77
CA PRO A 216 24.58 24.13 0.83
C PRO A 216 23.79 24.19 -0.47
N HIS A 217 24.45 24.09 -1.63
CA HIS A 217 23.79 24.17 -2.92
C HIS A 217 22.75 23.04 -3.13
N TYR A 218 22.95 21.86 -2.56
CA TYR A 218 21.94 20.79 -2.58
C TYR A 218 20.71 21.17 -1.72
N ILE A 219 20.91 21.85 -0.58
CA ILE A 219 19.79 22.34 0.22
C ILE A 219 18.96 23.34 -0.58
N ASP A 220 19.60 24.26 -1.28
CA ASP A 220 18.93 25.22 -2.18
C ASP A 220 18.24 24.53 -3.35
N ARG A 221 18.82 23.45 -3.88
CA ARG A 221 18.21 22.61 -4.91
C ARG A 221 16.92 21.96 -4.41
N GLY A 222 16.94 21.40 -3.20
CA GLY A 222 15.76 20.86 -2.52
C GLY A 222 14.65 21.90 -2.36
N ARG A 223 14.98 23.13 -1.92
CA ARG A 223 14.02 24.23 -1.79
C ARG A 223 13.36 24.62 -3.11
N LYS A 224 14.15 24.74 -4.19
CA LYS A 224 13.61 25.05 -5.52
C LYS A 224 12.67 23.95 -6.02
N LEU A 225 13.02 22.69 -5.78
CA LEU A 225 12.17 21.56 -6.16
C LEU A 225 10.87 21.55 -5.32
N ALA A 226 10.95 21.81 -4.02
CA ALA A 226 9.79 21.88 -3.14
C ALA A 226 8.77 22.95 -3.61
N GLN A 227 9.23 24.11 -4.07
CA GLN A 227 8.37 25.15 -4.64
C GLN A 227 7.56 24.62 -5.84
N ARG A 228 8.18 23.79 -6.71
CA ARG A 228 7.49 23.16 -7.84
C ARG A 228 6.52 22.07 -7.40
N VAL A 229 6.88 21.29 -6.37
CA VAL A 229 5.99 20.26 -5.79
C VAL A 229 4.75 20.89 -5.14
N MET A 230 4.89 22.08 -4.54
CA MET A 230 3.76 22.81 -3.98
C MET A 230 2.67 23.16 -5.01
N GLU A 231 3.02 23.29 -6.29
CA GLU A 231 2.07 23.53 -7.37
C GLU A 231 1.22 22.29 -7.70
N GLN A 232 1.59 21.11 -7.19
CA GLN A 232 0.91 19.83 -7.38
C GLN A 232 -0.08 19.50 -6.25
N PHE A 233 -0.43 20.46 -5.39
CA PHE A 233 -1.48 20.25 -4.40
C PHE A 233 -2.82 20.79 -4.86
N THR A 234 -3.89 20.04 -4.63
CA THR A 234 -5.24 20.55 -4.75
C THR A 234 -5.58 21.48 -3.59
N PRO A 235 -6.61 22.34 -3.70
CA PRO A 235 -7.07 23.16 -2.59
C PRO A 235 -7.45 22.35 -1.34
N ASP A 236 -7.94 21.12 -1.53
CA ASP A 236 -8.31 20.20 -0.44
C ASP A 236 -7.09 19.47 0.16
N GLY A 237 -5.90 19.66 -0.39
CA GLY A 237 -4.66 19.10 0.13
C GLY A 237 -4.24 17.75 -0.45
N PHE A 238 -4.88 17.24 -1.51
CA PHE A 238 -4.35 16.07 -2.23
C PHE A 238 -3.13 16.45 -3.06
N LEU A 239 -2.06 15.67 -2.95
CA LEU A 239 -0.93 15.76 -3.86
C LEU A 239 -1.27 14.94 -5.11
N PHE A 240 -1.26 15.58 -6.28
CA PHE A 240 -1.56 14.94 -7.56
C PHE A 240 -0.31 14.83 -8.45
N GLY A 241 -0.38 13.95 -9.44
CA GLY A 241 0.72 13.62 -10.34
C GLY A 241 1.18 12.17 -10.23
N GLU A 242 0.37 11.31 -9.59
CA GLU A 242 0.56 9.87 -9.64
C GLU A 242 -0.08 9.28 -10.90
N GLY A 243 0.56 9.54 -12.04
CA GLY A 243 0.15 9.17 -13.41
C GLY A 243 0.51 10.25 -14.40
N HIS A 244 0.45 9.96 -15.69
CA HIS A 244 0.78 10.90 -16.76
C HIS A 244 -0.46 11.30 -17.57
N PRO A 245 -0.57 12.58 -17.96
CA PRO A 245 0.31 13.71 -17.59
C PRO A 245 0.14 14.11 -16.13
N LEU A 246 1.22 14.58 -15.48
CA LEU A 246 1.25 14.89 -14.04
C LEU A 246 0.22 15.94 -13.61
N ASP A 247 -0.01 16.94 -14.46
CA ASP A 247 -0.91 18.07 -14.24
C ASP A 247 -2.28 17.89 -14.91
N GLY A 248 -2.55 16.69 -15.45
CA GLY A 248 -3.77 16.38 -16.17
C GLY A 248 -5.04 16.50 -15.33
N VAL A 249 -6.15 16.64 -16.05
CA VAL A 249 -7.51 16.63 -15.50
C VAL A 249 -8.34 15.66 -16.34
N SER A 250 -9.05 14.76 -15.69
CA SER A 250 -9.94 13.82 -16.36
C SER A 250 -11.20 14.51 -16.91
N PRO A 251 -12.00 13.83 -17.74
CA PRO A 251 -13.29 14.37 -18.22
C PRO A 251 -14.27 14.79 -17.11
N LYS A 252 -14.21 14.13 -15.93
CA LYS A 252 -15.02 14.50 -14.77
C LYS A 252 -14.35 15.54 -13.86
N GLY A 253 -13.17 16.02 -14.20
CA GLY A 253 -12.43 16.99 -13.41
C GLY A 253 -11.55 16.39 -12.33
N CYS A 254 -11.35 15.07 -12.31
CA CYS A 254 -10.48 14.42 -11.36
C CYS A 254 -9.00 14.64 -11.66
N ARG A 255 -8.17 14.60 -10.62
CA ARG A 255 -6.72 14.68 -10.68
C ARG A 255 -6.07 13.31 -10.49
N PRO A 256 -4.86 13.05 -11.02
CA PRO A 256 -4.15 11.79 -10.83
C PRO A 256 -3.59 11.68 -9.41
N VAL A 257 -4.34 11.07 -8.51
CA VAL A 257 -4.00 10.92 -7.08
C VAL A 257 -3.91 9.45 -6.71
N ASP A 258 -2.86 9.08 -5.98
CA ASP A 258 -2.77 7.81 -5.27
C ASP A 258 -2.58 8.06 -3.77
N LEU A 259 -3.54 7.61 -2.97
CA LEU A 259 -3.54 7.83 -1.52
C LEU A 259 -2.34 7.13 -0.86
N GLY A 260 -2.06 5.89 -1.26
CA GLY A 260 -1.00 5.08 -0.65
C GLY A 260 0.37 5.73 -0.79
N TYR A 261 0.72 6.20 -2.00
CA TYR A 261 1.98 6.92 -2.22
C TYR A 261 2.02 8.27 -1.53
N ASN A 262 0.89 8.96 -1.44
CA ASN A 262 0.85 10.24 -0.74
C ASN A 262 1.16 10.05 0.76
N VAL A 263 0.46 9.14 1.45
CA VAL A 263 0.60 8.98 2.92
C VAL A 263 1.88 8.27 3.33
N GLU A 264 2.46 7.42 2.48
CA GLU A 264 3.59 6.57 2.85
C GLU A 264 4.93 6.99 2.25
N GLU A 265 4.94 7.88 1.25
CA GLU A 265 6.20 8.27 0.60
C GLU A 265 6.33 9.80 0.47
N SER A 266 5.38 10.46 -0.21
CA SER A 266 5.50 11.89 -0.53
C SER A 266 5.34 12.80 0.68
N LEU A 267 4.26 12.64 1.45
CA LEU A 267 3.97 13.48 2.61
C LEU A 267 4.98 13.27 3.76
N PRO A 268 5.43 12.05 4.10
CA PRO A 268 6.51 11.85 5.07
C PRO A 268 7.82 12.55 4.68
N ALA A 269 8.19 12.48 3.41
CA ALA A 269 9.39 13.16 2.91
C ALA A 269 9.25 14.69 2.99
N LEU A 270 8.13 15.25 2.56
CA LEU A 270 7.85 16.68 2.64
C LEU A 270 7.75 17.17 4.10
N ALA A 271 7.22 16.35 5.01
CA ALA A 271 7.18 16.66 6.43
C ALA A 271 8.58 16.85 7.01
N LEU A 272 9.46 15.87 6.79
CA LEU A 272 10.84 15.96 7.28
C LEU A 272 11.62 17.07 6.55
N TYR A 273 11.45 17.21 5.23
CA TYR A 273 12.03 18.32 4.47
C TYR A 273 11.66 19.66 5.09
N SER A 274 10.37 19.91 5.38
CA SER A 274 9.90 21.21 5.86
C SER A 274 10.54 21.61 7.19
N LEU A 275 10.76 20.63 8.07
CA LEU A 275 11.42 20.86 9.36
C LEU A 275 12.93 21.13 9.17
N LEU A 276 13.63 20.32 8.38
CA LEU A 276 15.08 20.45 8.14
C LEU A 276 15.44 21.72 7.38
N ALA A 277 14.62 22.12 6.41
CA ALA A 277 14.79 23.35 5.63
C ALA A 277 14.16 24.59 6.29
N SER A 278 13.44 24.41 7.42
CA SER A 278 12.65 25.47 8.08
C SER A 278 11.64 26.13 7.14
N ASP A 279 11.00 25.35 6.26
CA ASP A 279 10.04 25.79 5.25
C ASP A 279 8.61 25.72 5.79
N LYS A 280 8.17 26.85 6.38
CA LYS A 280 6.84 26.93 7.02
C LYS A 280 5.67 26.84 6.03
N ALA A 281 5.87 27.18 4.77
CA ALA A 281 4.81 27.08 3.76
C ALA A 281 4.55 25.61 3.42
N VAL A 282 5.61 24.81 3.20
CA VAL A 282 5.49 23.38 2.99
C VAL A 282 4.96 22.67 4.24
N GLU A 283 5.43 23.03 5.44
CA GLU A 283 4.94 22.47 6.70
C GLU A 283 3.41 22.62 6.85
N GLN A 284 2.89 23.84 6.60
CA GLN A 284 1.46 24.11 6.69
C GLN A 284 0.66 23.32 5.63
N GLN A 285 1.19 23.21 4.40
CA GLN A 285 0.55 22.43 3.35
C GLN A 285 0.51 20.94 3.69
N VAL A 286 1.60 20.40 4.23
CA VAL A 286 1.68 19.01 4.69
C VAL A 286 0.66 18.74 5.80
N VAL A 287 0.53 19.65 6.78
CA VAL A 287 -0.49 19.53 7.84
C VAL A 287 -1.90 19.49 7.25
N THR A 288 -2.19 20.34 6.27
CA THR A 288 -3.49 20.33 5.55
C THR A 288 -3.69 19.00 4.84
N ALA A 289 -2.68 18.54 4.10
CA ALA A 289 -2.72 17.28 3.38
C ALA A 289 -2.94 16.08 4.32
N LEU A 290 -2.20 15.97 5.41
CA LEU A 290 -2.35 14.89 6.37
C LEU A 290 -3.75 14.84 6.99
N LYS A 291 -4.37 16.00 7.27
CA LYS A 291 -5.78 16.06 7.74
C LYS A 291 -6.74 15.50 6.71
N THR A 292 -6.58 15.86 5.44
CA THR A 292 -7.43 15.36 4.35
C THR A 292 -7.24 13.86 4.14
N HIS A 293 -6.00 13.39 4.10
CA HIS A 293 -5.71 11.97 3.89
C HIS A 293 -6.18 11.10 5.07
N MET A 294 -6.14 11.62 6.31
CA MET A 294 -6.64 10.92 7.50
C MET A 294 -8.14 10.61 7.43
N GLU A 295 -8.92 11.33 6.61
CA GLU A 295 -10.34 11.00 6.34
C GLU A 295 -10.50 9.62 5.69
N PHE A 296 -9.45 9.11 5.06
CA PHE A 296 -9.41 7.80 4.40
C PHE A 296 -8.79 6.70 5.27
N GLN A 297 -8.42 6.99 6.51
CA GLN A 297 -7.98 5.94 7.42
C GLN A 297 -9.17 5.21 8.03
N LEU A 298 -9.20 3.87 7.89
CA LEU A 298 -10.23 3.03 8.48
C LEU A 298 -9.97 2.79 9.98
N PRO A 299 -10.99 2.42 10.76
CA PRO A 299 -10.87 2.27 12.22
C PRO A 299 -9.81 1.27 12.68
N ASP A 300 -9.46 0.28 11.86
CA ASP A 300 -8.39 -0.71 12.14
C ASP A 300 -6.99 -0.23 11.74
N GLY A 301 -6.85 1.01 11.31
CA GLY A 301 -5.57 1.60 10.89
C GLY A 301 -5.23 1.43 9.41
N ALA A 302 -6.11 0.80 8.62
CA ALA A 302 -5.92 0.64 7.19
C ALA A 302 -6.03 1.97 6.43
N TRP A 303 -5.34 2.06 5.28
CA TRP A 303 -5.48 3.17 4.33
C TRP A 303 -6.37 2.77 3.17
N ASP A 304 -7.47 3.48 3.00
CA ASP A 304 -8.45 3.24 1.94
C ASP A 304 -7.99 3.82 0.60
N ASN A 305 -7.10 3.11 -0.08
CA ASN A 305 -6.64 3.42 -1.45
C ASN A 305 -7.42 2.59 -2.50
N SER A 306 -8.68 2.29 -2.21
CA SER A 306 -9.53 1.45 -3.07
C SER A 306 -9.82 2.06 -4.44
N TRP A 307 -9.66 3.37 -4.58
CA TRP A 307 -9.94 4.19 -5.75
C TRP A 307 -8.67 4.75 -6.43
N GLY A 308 -7.52 4.76 -5.76
CA GLY A 308 -6.30 5.45 -6.22
C GLY A 308 -5.78 4.99 -7.58
N THR A 309 -5.07 5.87 -8.29
CA THR A 309 -4.50 5.58 -9.62
C THR A 309 -3.62 4.34 -9.66
N ARG A 310 -2.91 4.05 -8.56
CA ARG A 310 -2.00 2.91 -8.42
C ARG A 310 -2.52 1.85 -7.45
N ASN A 311 -3.85 1.64 -7.40
CA ASN A 311 -4.45 0.69 -6.48
C ASN A 311 -3.95 -0.74 -6.67
N TYR A 312 -3.38 -1.12 -7.81
CA TYR A 312 -2.71 -2.40 -8.01
C TYR A 312 -1.52 -2.62 -7.06
N LYS A 313 -1.01 -1.57 -6.41
CA LYS A 313 -0.02 -1.62 -5.33
C LYS A 313 -0.64 -1.55 -3.93
N TRP A 314 -1.93 -1.38 -3.84
CA TRP A 314 -2.61 -1.27 -2.56
C TRP A 314 -2.48 -2.54 -1.73
N SER A 315 -2.18 -2.36 -0.47
CA SER A 315 -2.33 -3.32 0.60
C SER A 315 -3.23 -2.70 1.66
N TRP A 316 -3.91 -3.51 2.47
CA TRP A 316 -4.81 -2.97 3.48
C TRP A 316 -4.11 -1.98 4.43
N TRP A 317 -2.86 -2.24 4.80
CA TRP A 317 -2.06 -1.33 5.63
C TRP A 317 -1.49 -0.12 4.86
N GLY A 318 -1.45 -0.08 3.53
CA GLY A 318 -0.90 1.02 2.74
C GLY A 318 -0.55 0.65 1.31
N SER A 319 0.70 0.79 0.92
CA SER A 319 1.19 0.49 -0.44
C SER A 319 2.44 -0.38 -0.41
N ARG A 320 2.52 -1.34 -1.35
CA ARG A 320 3.53 -2.39 -1.36
C ARG A 320 4.95 -1.94 -1.65
N THR A 321 5.13 -0.80 -2.27
CA THR A 321 6.46 -0.31 -2.71
C THR A 321 6.79 1.08 -2.20
N SER A 322 6.01 1.63 -1.28
CA SER A 322 6.28 2.86 -0.54
C SER A 322 6.99 2.60 0.79
N ASP A 323 7.26 3.63 1.54
CA ASP A 323 8.09 3.56 2.75
C ASP A 323 7.26 3.36 4.03
N GLY A 324 6.26 4.19 4.27
CA GLY A 324 5.38 4.13 5.44
C GLY A 324 5.01 5.51 6.00
N CYS A 325 3.83 5.60 6.57
CA CYS A 325 3.24 6.88 7.00
C CYS A 325 3.82 7.42 8.32
N GLN A 326 4.45 6.56 9.12
CA GLN A 326 4.83 6.85 10.51
C GLN A 326 5.67 8.12 10.68
N PRO A 327 6.75 8.36 9.91
CA PRO A 327 7.56 9.56 10.10
C PRO A 327 6.76 10.84 9.85
N GLY A 328 5.95 10.88 8.78
CA GLY A 328 5.19 12.07 8.42
C GLY A 328 4.16 12.46 9.48
N PHE A 329 3.37 11.51 9.91
CA PHE A 329 2.32 11.73 10.90
C PHE A 329 2.91 12.04 12.29
N LEU A 330 3.97 11.35 12.73
CA LEU A 330 4.59 11.62 14.03
C LEU A 330 5.30 12.96 14.08
N LEU A 331 6.00 13.36 13.01
CA LEU A 331 6.68 14.67 12.94
C LEU A 331 5.68 15.83 13.02
N MET A 332 4.48 15.66 12.51
CA MET A 332 3.42 16.66 12.49
C MET A 332 2.44 16.54 13.68
N ALA A 333 2.65 15.60 14.60
CA ALA A 333 1.75 15.35 15.73
C ALA A 333 1.58 16.55 16.69
N GLY A 334 2.52 17.50 16.70
CA GLY A 334 2.38 18.76 17.43
C GLY A 334 1.30 19.71 16.88
N HIS A 335 0.88 19.53 15.62
CA HIS A 335 -0.18 20.31 14.99
C HIS A 335 -1.58 19.69 15.19
N ASP A 336 -1.65 18.36 15.32
CA ASP A 336 -2.90 17.65 15.54
C ASP A 336 -2.60 16.29 16.22
N PRO A 337 -3.08 16.05 17.45
CA PRO A 337 -2.78 14.82 18.19
C PRO A 337 -3.32 13.55 17.50
N ARG A 338 -4.32 13.67 16.62
CA ARG A 338 -4.85 12.56 15.81
C ARG A 338 -3.81 11.97 14.86
N PHE A 339 -2.81 12.75 14.45
CA PHE A 339 -1.73 12.25 13.60
C PHE A 339 -0.94 11.14 14.28
N ARG A 340 -0.64 11.29 15.58
CA ARG A 340 0.01 10.21 16.35
C ARG A 340 -0.85 8.97 16.41
N GLU A 341 -2.13 9.12 16.70
CA GLU A 341 -3.07 8.00 16.73
C GLU A 341 -3.17 7.28 15.38
N ALA A 342 -3.20 8.04 14.27
CA ALA A 342 -3.21 7.48 12.92
C ALA A 342 -1.97 6.63 12.64
N ALA A 343 -0.78 7.13 12.98
CA ALA A 343 0.47 6.38 12.86
C ALA A 343 0.51 5.13 13.74
N CYS A 344 0.04 5.23 14.98
CA CYS A 344 -0.01 4.13 15.93
C CYS A 344 -0.91 2.99 15.44
N ARG A 345 -2.17 3.29 15.05
CA ARG A 345 -3.11 2.28 14.52
C ARG A 345 -2.57 1.59 13.27
N ASN A 346 -1.97 2.34 12.36
CA ASN A 346 -1.37 1.75 11.17
C ASN A 346 -0.21 0.81 11.54
N THR A 347 0.60 1.17 12.53
CA THR A 347 1.70 0.31 13.02
C THR A 347 1.15 -0.95 13.72
N GLU A 348 0.06 -0.85 14.50
CA GLU A 348 -0.64 -1.99 15.09
C GLU A 348 -1.16 -2.95 14.00
N LEU A 349 -1.73 -2.42 12.92
CA LEU A 349 -2.18 -3.22 11.77
C LEU A 349 -1.02 -3.92 11.06
N MET A 350 0.10 -3.21 10.81
CA MET A 350 1.29 -3.83 10.21
C MET A 350 1.88 -4.91 11.11
N ALA A 351 1.87 -4.72 12.43
CA ALA A 351 2.28 -5.76 13.36
C ALA A 351 1.38 -7.00 13.27
N ALA A 352 0.05 -6.82 13.13
CA ALA A 352 -0.89 -7.91 12.90
C ALA A 352 -0.72 -8.62 11.54
N CYS A 353 -0.18 -7.92 10.53
CA CYS A 353 0.17 -8.48 9.22
C CYS A 353 1.62 -8.99 9.15
N THR A 354 2.35 -9.04 10.27
CA THR A 354 3.74 -9.52 10.33
C THR A 354 3.79 -10.98 10.78
N ASP A 355 4.54 -11.80 10.06
CA ASP A 355 4.84 -13.18 10.45
C ASP A 355 6.23 -13.59 9.93
N ASP A 356 6.89 -14.53 10.61
CA ASP A 356 8.23 -15.03 10.28
C ASP A 356 9.24 -13.89 9.96
N GLY A 357 9.13 -12.78 10.71
CA GLY A 357 9.99 -11.61 10.58
C GLY A 357 9.74 -10.73 9.34
N LEU A 358 8.67 -10.95 8.59
CA LEU A 358 8.35 -10.20 7.38
C LEU A 358 6.93 -9.60 7.41
N LEU A 359 6.76 -8.44 6.79
CA LEU A 359 5.47 -7.81 6.58
C LEU A 359 4.78 -8.42 5.37
N TYR A 360 3.63 -9.03 5.60
CA TYR A 360 2.79 -9.62 4.55
C TYR A 360 1.93 -8.56 3.85
N GLY A 361 1.59 -8.81 2.60
CA GLY A 361 0.89 -7.86 1.73
C GLY A 361 -0.59 -7.60 2.08
N GLY A 362 -1.09 -8.13 3.19
CA GLY A 362 -2.45 -7.92 3.66
C GLY A 362 -2.87 -8.92 4.74
N PRO A 363 -4.07 -8.78 5.33
CA PRO A 363 -4.50 -9.52 6.52
C PRO A 363 -4.62 -11.04 6.34
N ASP A 364 -4.98 -11.52 5.14
CA ASP A 364 -5.29 -12.93 4.90
C ASP A 364 -4.19 -13.69 4.12
N TYR A 365 -3.09 -13.03 3.76
CA TYR A 365 -1.97 -13.62 3.02
C TYR A 365 -1.43 -14.91 3.64
N LYS A 366 -1.15 -14.84 4.97
CA LYS A 366 -0.62 -16.00 5.69
C LYS A 366 -1.61 -17.14 5.72
N ALA A 367 -2.88 -16.86 6.00
CA ALA A 367 -3.93 -17.87 6.07
C ALA A 367 -4.12 -18.56 4.72
N HIS A 368 -4.03 -17.81 3.63
CA HIS A 368 -4.12 -18.34 2.27
C HIS A 368 -2.84 -19.04 1.79
N GLY A 369 -1.72 -18.91 2.51
CA GLY A 369 -0.45 -19.54 2.19
C GLY A 369 0.41 -18.78 1.16
N ASP A 370 0.08 -17.52 0.86
CA ASP A 370 0.90 -16.67 0.01
C ASP A 370 2.11 -16.10 0.76
N LEU A 371 3.24 -16.00 0.07
CA LEU A 371 4.49 -15.52 0.64
C LEU A 371 4.59 -13.99 0.51
N PRO A 372 5.20 -13.30 1.51
CA PRO A 372 5.37 -11.86 1.45
C PRO A 372 6.51 -11.45 0.49
N CYS A 373 6.35 -10.32 -0.18
CA CYS A 373 7.46 -9.67 -0.85
C CYS A 373 8.35 -8.98 0.19
N ILE A 374 9.65 -9.25 0.17
CA ILE A 374 10.62 -8.67 1.13
C ILE A 374 10.70 -7.14 1.03
N HIS A 375 10.30 -6.58 -0.13
CA HIS A 375 10.24 -5.13 -0.35
C HIS A 375 9.37 -4.45 0.71
N HIS A 376 8.20 -5.01 1.03
CA HIS A 376 7.32 -4.46 2.08
C HIS A 376 8.08 -4.26 3.39
N THR A 377 8.91 -5.23 3.76
CA THR A 377 9.60 -5.24 5.04
C THR A 377 10.73 -4.22 5.12
N PHE A 378 11.62 -4.15 4.14
CA PHE A 378 12.78 -3.26 4.26
C PHE A 378 12.41 -1.78 4.10
N THR A 379 11.40 -1.45 3.29
CA THR A 379 10.94 -0.06 3.14
C THR A 379 10.23 0.43 4.40
N HIS A 380 9.31 -0.37 4.96
CA HIS A 380 8.62 -0.01 6.19
C HIS A 380 9.54 -0.06 7.42
N ALA A 381 10.56 -0.93 7.44
CA ALA A 381 11.61 -0.88 8.46
C ALA A 381 12.38 0.44 8.41
N LYS A 382 12.68 0.98 7.21
CA LYS A 382 13.29 2.31 7.04
C LYS A 382 12.39 3.40 7.65
N ALA A 383 11.08 3.35 7.41
CA ALA A 383 10.13 4.31 7.98
C ALA A 383 10.07 4.22 9.51
N LEU A 384 10.03 3.01 10.10
CA LEU A 384 10.07 2.86 11.56
C LEU A 384 11.39 3.34 12.16
N ALA A 385 12.52 3.13 11.49
CA ALA A 385 13.81 3.67 11.94
C ALA A 385 13.78 5.21 11.96
N ALA A 386 13.26 5.84 10.90
CA ALA A 386 13.11 7.29 10.82
C ALA A 386 12.16 7.84 11.91
N ALA A 387 11.03 7.16 12.14
CA ALA A 387 10.10 7.49 13.20
C ALA A 387 10.77 7.48 14.59
N LEU A 388 11.54 6.44 14.89
CA LEU A 388 12.25 6.28 16.16
C LEU A 388 13.42 7.26 16.35
N ASP A 389 14.06 7.70 15.27
CA ASP A 389 15.20 8.64 15.36
C ASP A 389 14.75 10.11 15.35
N ARG A 390 13.59 10.40 14.77
CA ARG A 390 13.15 11.77 14.49
C ARG A 390 11.97 12.23 15.33
N SER A 391 11.27 11.33 16.02
CA SER A 391 10.06 11.66 16.77
C SER A 391 10.22 11.39 18.27
N SER A 392 9.42 12.09 19.07
CA SER A 392 9.31 11.85 20.52
C SER A 392 8.12 10.95 20.82
N PHE A 393 8.22 10.12 21.84
CA PHE A 393 7.18 9.20 22.29
C PHE A 393 6.80 9.53 23.73
N PRO A 394 5.67 10.24 23.98
CA PRO A 394 5.22 10.57 25.32
C PRO A 394 4.84 9.31 26.12
N ALA A 395 4.97 9.40 27.46
CA ALA A 395 4.72 8.25 28.34
C ALA A 395 3.24 7.79 28.34
N ASP A 396 2.32 8.74 28.19
CA ASP A 396 0.87 8.52 28.20
C ASP A 396 0.26 9.34 27.04
N PRO A 397 0.30 8.82 25.81
CA PRO A 397 -0.25 9.50 24.66
C PRO A 397 -1.78 9.47 24.69
N GLU A 398 -2.41 10.61 24.38
CA GLU A 398 -3.84 10.63 24.08
C GLU A 398 -4.12 9.75 22.85
N ARG A 399 -5.22 9.02 22.89
CA ARG A 399 -5.76 8.27 21.74
C ARG A 399 -7.08 8.90 21.27
N PRO A 400 -7.02 10.05 20.59
CA PRO A 400 -8.21 10.75 20.13
C PRO A 400 -8.93 9.97 19.04
N ALA A 401 -10.24 10.17 18.92
CA ALA A 401 -11.03 9.61 17.82
C ALA A 401 -10.55 10.14 16.47
N LEU A 402 -10.43 9.24 15.50
CA LEU A 402 -10.11 9.56 14.11
C LEU A 402 -11.40 9.86 13.33
N PRO A 403 -11.31 10.45 12.13
CA PRO A 403 -12.49 10.85 11.37
C PRO A 403 -13.49 9.74 11.11
N ARG A 404 -13.04 8.48 10.93
CA ARG A 404 -13.92 7.32 10.70
C ARG A 404 -14.26 6.53 11.97
N ASP A 405 -13.97 7.02 13.16
CA ASP A 405 -14.45 6.39 14.40
C ASP A 405 -15.90 6.76 14.71
N GLU A 406 -16.40 7.86 14.15
CA GLU A 406 -17.72 8.41 14.45
C GLU A 406 -18.58 8.55 13.18
N PRO A 407 -19.90 8.43 13.30
CA PRO A 407 -20.81 8.68 12.19
C PRO A 407 -20.85 10.17 11.85
N TYR A 408 -20.55 10.52 10.60
CA TYR A 408 -20.57 11.90 10.09
C TYR A 408 -21.58 12.13 8.95
N GLY A 409 -22.31 11.09 8.52
CA GLY A 409 -23.18 11.17 7.35
C GLY A 409 -22.40 11.04 6.04
N LEU A 410 -22.38 12.06 5.21
CA LEU A 410 -21.76 12.09 3.88
C LEU A 410 -20.61 13.10 3.82
N LYS A 411 -19.48 12.69 3.27
CA LYS A 411 -18.37 13.56 2.83
C LYS A 411 -18.06 13.28 1.37
N SER A 412 -17.78 14.33 0.59
CA SER A 412 -17.52 14.23 -0.85
C SER A 412 -16.21 14.90 -1.21
N PHE A 413 -15.44 14.24 -2.08
CA PHE A 413 -14.15 14.71 -2.59
C PHE A 413 -14.18 14.73 -4.13
N PRO A 414 -14.75 15.80 -4.73
CA PRO A 414 -14.97 15.85 -6.18
C PRO A 414 -13.69 15.73 -7.00
N VAL A 415 -12.58 16.24 -6.48
CA VAL A 415 -11.26 16.22 -7.16
C VAL A 415 -10.75 14.80 -7.39
N ILE A 416 -11.28 13.81 -6.71
CA ILE A 416 -10.98 12.39 -6.86
C ILE A 416 -12.26 11.55 -7.10
N GLY A 417 -13.38 12.17 -7.41
CA GLY A 417 -14.65 11.47 -7.71
C GLY A 417 -15.07 10.44 -6.64
N THR A 418 -14.76 10.71 -5.36
CA THR A 418 -14.94 9.73 -4.29
C THR A 418 -15.74 10.31 -3.13
N HIS A 419 -16.62 9.49 -2.57
CA HIS A 419 -17.52 9.84 -1.49
C HIS A 419 -17.37 8.86 -0.33
N LEU A 420 -17.41 9.38 0.90
CA LEU A 420 -17.37 8.63 2.14
C LEU A 420 -18.71 8.76 2.86
N ALA A 421 -19.25 7.65 3.33
CA ALA A 421 -20.43 7.64 4.20
C ALA A 421 -20.12 6.98 5.54
N ALA A 422 -20.64 7.55 6.63
CA ALA A 422 -20.61 6.96 7.96
C ALA A 422 -21.98 7.11 8.63
N VAL A 423 -22.70 6.00 8.78
CA VAL A 423 -24.08 5.97 9.29
C VAL A 423 -24.23 4.88 10.34
N GLY A 424 -24.35 5.26 11.61
CA GLY A 424 -24.30 4.31 12.71
C GLY A 424 -22.93 3.56 12.70
N PRO A 425 -22.92 2.22 12.76
CA PRO A 425 -21.70 1.44 12.75
C PRO A 425 -21.11 1.17 11.35
N TRP A 426 -21.75 1.65 10.28
CA TRP A 426 -21.39 1.36 8.89
C TRP A 426 -20.61 2.51 8.26
N HIS A 427 -19.46 2.19 7.67
CA HIS A 427 -18.65 3.11 6.89
C HIS A 427 -18.52 2.59 5.47
N ALA A 428 -18.71 3.46 4.50
CA ALA A 428 -18.64 3.11 3.09
C ALA A 428 -17.79 4.11 2.31
N THR A 429 -17.16 3.62 1.25
CA THR A 429 -16.50 4.41 0.21
C THR A 429 -17.14 4.06 -1.12
N VAL A 430 -17.57 5.07 -1.86
CA VAL A 430 -18.15 4.92 -3.20
C VAL A 430 -17.41 5.83 -4.15
N THR A 431 -17.01 5.30 -5.30
CA THR A 431 -16.15 6.03 -6.25
C THR A 431 -16.69 5.99 -7.68
N GLU A 432 -16.55 7.12 -8.35
CA GLU A 432 -16.68 7.27 -9.80
C GLU A 432 -15.40 7.84 -10.42
N TYR A 433 -14.28 7.68 -9.73
CA TYR A 433 -12.97 8.17 -10.15
C TYR A 433 -12.66 7.71 -11.56
N ASP A 434 -12.33 8.65 -12.45
CA ASP A 434 -12.21 8.40 -13.88
C ASP A 434 -10.80 8.68 -14.44
N TRP A 435 -9.78 8.72 -13.55
CA TRP A 435 -8.40 8.87 -13.98
C TRP A 435 -7.81 7.50 -14.31
N GLU A 436 -7.51 7.25 -15.60
CA GLU A 436 -6.82 6.03 -16.03
C GLU A 436 -5.30 6.20 -15.89
N TYR A 437 -4.67 5.26 -15.18
CA TYR A 437 -3.21 5.23 -15.05
C TYR A 437 -2.56 4.77 -16.37
N GLN A 438 -1.79 5.66 -17.00
CA GLN A 438 -1.34 5.47 -18.39
C GLN A 438 0.11 5.00 -18.55
N GLU A 439 0.88 4.85 -17.48
CA GLU A 439 2.31 4.51 -17.55
C GLU A 439 2.56 3.20 -18.33
N HIS A 440 1.68 2.22 -18.18
CA HIS A 440 1.78 0.91 -18.83
C HIS A 440 0.98 0.80 -20.13
N VAL A 441 0.04 1.68 -20.37
CA VAL A 441 -0.74 1.73 -21.64
C VAL A 441 0.16 2.07 -22.82
N GLN A 442 1.15 2.94 -22.64
CA GLN A 442 2.12 3.32 -23.67
C GLN A 442 3.03 2.16 -24.11
N ALA A 443 3.22 1.16 -23.27
CA ALA A 443 3.99 -0.04 -23.59
C ALA A 443 3.21 -1.07 -24.41
N GLY A 444 1.98 -0.76 -24.83
CA GLY A 444 1.13 -1.65 -25.65
C GLY A 444 0.51 -2.81 -24.86
N SER A 445 0.54 -2.78 -23.54
CA SER A 445 -0.08 -3.80 -22.67
C SER A 445 -1.60 -3.71 -22.66
N GLY A 446 -2.19 -2.58 -23.05
CA GLY A 446 -3.63 -2.33 -22.98
C GLY A 446 -4.19 -2.25 -21.57
N PHE A 447 -3.31 -2.12 -20.55
CA PHE A 447 -3.66 -2.10 -19.15
C PHE A 447 -3.65 -0.68 -18.59
N GLY A 448 -4.81 -0.19 -18.19
CA GLY A 448 -4.92 1.04 -17.40
C GLY A 448 -5.12 0.68 -15.94
N GLY A 449 -4.19 0.90 -15.06
CA GLY A 449 -4.18 0.74 -13.60
C GLY A 449 -5.13 -0.25 -12.89
N GLY A 450 -6.26 -0.60 -13.49
CA GLY A 450 -7.23 -1.58 -12.97
C GLY A 450 -8.02 -1.15 -11.74
N HIS A 451 -8.04 0.14 -11.39
CA HIS A 451 -8.89 0.65 -10.29
C HIS A 451 -10.37 0.60 -10.67
N VAL A 452 -11.22 0.53 -9.64
CA VAL A 452 -12.67 0.49 -9.83
C VAL A 452 -13.24 1.88 -10.01
N THR A 453 -14.30 1.98 -10.83
CA THR A 453 -15.06 3.19 -11.11
C THR A 453 -16.56 2.87 -11.25
N GLY A 454 -17.34 3.68 -11.95
CA GLY A 454 -18.72 3.35 -12.29
C GLY A 454 -19.71 3.45 -11.13
N GLY A 455 -19.39 4.20 -10.10
CA GLY A 455 -20.18 4.26 -8.86
C GLY A 455 -19.98 3.04 -7.98
N ALA A 456 -18.81 2.41 -8.06
CA ALA A 456 -18.47 1.22 -7.29
C ALA A 456 -18.49 1.49 -5.78
N LEU A 457 -19.12 0.59 -5.00
CA LEU A 457 -18.96 0.50 -3.55
C LEU A 457 -17.61 -0.17 -3.29
N SER A 458 -16.57 0.65 -3.10
CA SER A 458 -15.20 0.19 -3.05
C SER A 458 -14.74 -0.27 -1.66
N VAL A 459 -15.38 0.21 -0.59
CA VAL A 459 -15.19 -0.30 0.79
C VAL A 459 -16.54 -0.26 1.51
N LEU A 460 -16.82 -1.32 2.25
CA LEU A 460 -17.84 -1.34 3.29
C LEU A 460 -17.20 -1.93 4.57
N TYR A 461 -17.24 -1.16 5.63
CA TYR A 461 -16.66 -1.50 6.91
C TYR A 461 -17.70 -1.39 8.03
N HIS A 462 -17.68 -2.30 8.99
CA HIS A 462 -18.54 -2.25 10.17
C HIS A 462 -17.67 -2.15 11.44
N MET A 463 -17.96 -1.18 12.31
CA MET A 463 -17.13 -0.87 13.49
C MET A 463 -16.81 -2.07 14.39
N ALA A 464 -17.75 -2.99 14.58
CA ALA A 464 -17.53 -4.17 15.42
C ALA A 464 -16.99 -5.38 14.62
N LEU A 465 -17.36 -5.54 13.34
CA LEU A 465 -17.08 -6.74 12.55
C LEU A 465 -15.87 -6.56 11.61
N GLY A 466 -15.35 -5.34 11.46
CA GLY A 466 -14.24 -5.03 10.56
C GLY A 466 -14.69 -4.89 9.10
N PRO A 467 -13.77 -5.14 8.14
CA PRO A 467 -14.06 -5.04 6.71
C PRO A 467 -15.11 -6.09 6.29
N VAL A 468 -16.09 -5.63 5.50
CA VAL A 468 -17.21 -6.44 4.99
C VAL A 468 -17.14 -6.62 3.49
N LEU A 469 -16.88 -5.55 2.76
CA LEU A 469 -16.64 -5.54 1.32
C LEU A 469 -15.40 -4.70 1.05
N THR A 470 -14.64 -5.04 0.02
CA THR A 470 -13.50 -4.24 -0.44
C THR A 470 -13.41 -4.26 -1.95
N ALA A 471 -12.84 -3.22 -2.52
CA ALA A 471 -12.40 -3.26 -3.90
C ALA A 471 -11.15 -4.13 -4.05
N SER A 472 -10.89 -4.51 -5.27
CA SER A 472 -9.63 -5.06 -5.73
C SER A 472 -9.37 -4.52 -7.13
N MET A 473 -8.36 -4.99 -7.82
CA MET A 473 -8.18 -4.69 -9.25
C MET A 473 -9.38 -5.22 -10.06
N THR A 474 -9.78 -4.49 -11.10
CA THR A 474 -10.86 -4.91 -12.01
C THR A 474 -10.50 -6.16 -12.81
N HIS A 475 -9.21 -6.34 -13.09
CA HIS A 475 -8.61 -7.57 -13.61
C HIS A 475 -7.19 -7.71 -13.08
N TYR A 476 -6.69 -8.95 -13.04
CA TYR A 476 -5.35 -9.23 -12.56
C TYR A 476 -4.40 -9.43 -13.72
N GLU A 477 -3.41 -8.59 -13.80
CA GLU A 477 -2.28 -8.71 -14.69
C GLU A 477 -1.01 -8.40 -13.93
N MET A 478 0.06 -9.19 -14.13
CA MET A 478 1.34 -8.90 -13.51
C MET A 478 1.96 -7.68 -14.20
N ILE A 479 1.90 -6.53 -13.54
CA ILE A 479 2.49 -5.28 -14.01
C ILE A 479 3.97 -5.23 -13.66
N GLU A 480 4.30 -5.53 -12.41
CA GLU A 480 5.67 -5.59 -11.89
C GLU A 480 5.84 -6.87 -11.07
N ILE A 481 6.88 -7.66 -11.33
CA ILE A 481 7.17 -8.88 -10.54
C ILE A 481 7.38 -8.52 -9.06
N SER A 482 8.05 -7.40 -8.79
CA SER A 482 8.31 -6.91 -7.43
C SER A 482 7.07 -6.49 -6.65
N ASN A 483 5.91 -6.40 -7.29
CA ASN A 483 4.65 -6.05 -6.62
C ASN A 483 3.85 -7.25 -6.15
N GLN A 484 4.34 -8.46 -6.40
CA GLN A 484 3.70 -9.70 -6.02
C GLN A 484 2.22 -9.73 -6.45
N GLN A 485 1.99 -9.52 -7.72
CA GLN A 485 0.67 -9.62 -8.31
C GLN A 485 0.37 -11.07 -8.66
N GLN A 486 -0.92 -11.42 -8.65
CA GLN A 486 -1.35 -12.78 -8.94
C GLN A 486 -0.96 -13.17 -10.36
N GLU A 487 -0.41 -14.39 -10.51
CA GLU A 487 -0.09 -14.95 -11.82
C GLU A 487 -1.37 -15.15 -12.65
N ARG A 488 -1.30 -14.91 -13.96
CA ARG A 488 -2.43 -15.10 -14.88
C ARG A 488 -3.03 -16.51 -14.89
N ALA A 489 -2.22 -17.51 -14.53
CA ALA A 489 -2.65 -18.90 -14.50
C ALA A 489 -3.56 -19.25 -13.32
N ARG A 490 -3.64 -18.39 -12.28
CA ARG A 490 -4.53 -18.62 -11.13
C ARG A 490 -5.91 -18.05 -11.40
N PRO A 491 -6.99 -18.83 -11.17
CA PRO A 491 -8.33 -18.27 -11.17
C PRO A 491 -8.42 -17.13 -10.17
N HIS A 492 -8.96 -16.00 -10.59
CA HIS A 492 -9.18 -14.85 -9.75
C HIS A 492 -10.54 -14.22 -10.04
N MET A 493 -11.06 -13.52 -9.06
CA MET A 493 -12.29 -12.75 -9.16
C MET A 493 -12.07 -11.41 -8.48
N PRO A 494 -12.47 -10.28 -9.08
CA PRO A 494 -12.50 -9.00 -8.40
C PRO A 494 -13.34 -9.09 -7.11
N LEU A 495 -12.84 -8.54 -6.00
CA LEU A 495 -13.57 -8.51 -4.72
C LEU A 495 -14.62 -7.41 -4.66
N THR A 496 -14.71 -6.55 -5.67
CA THR A 496 -15.66 -5.45 -5.70
C THR A 496 -17.07 -5.93 -6.04
N PRO A 497 -18.11 -5.50 -5.33
CA PRO A 497 -19.51 -5.69 -5.73
C PRO A 497 -19.77 -5.12 -7.12
N ARG A 498 -20.38 -5.91 -8.00
CA ARG A 498 -20.54 -5.51 -9.40
C ARG A 498 -21.67 -6.22 -10.14
N ILE A 499 -22.13 -5.58 -11.17
CA ILE A 499 -22.89 -6.24 -12.23
C ILE A 499 -21.89 -6.76 -13.27
N GLU A 500 -22.08 -8.00 -13.68
CA GLU A 500 -21.23 -8.67 -14.68
C GLU A 500 -22.08 -9.37 -15.73
N CYS A 501 -21.74 -9.17 -16.99
CA CYS A 501 -22.31 -9.87 -18.13
C CYS A 501 -21.19 -10.61 -18.87
N THR A 502 -21.33 -11.93 -19.01
CA THR A 502 -20.44 -12.75 -19.83
C THR A 502 -21.13 -13.11 -21.13
N ALA A 503 -20.56 -12.65 -22.26
CA ALA A 503 -21.09 -12.84 -23.61
C ALA A 503 -19.92 -12.96 -24.63
N GLY A 504 -19.13 -14.04 -24.52
CA GLY A 504 -17.83 -14.15 -25.18
C GLY A 504 -16.76 -13.45 -24.36
N ASP A 505 -16.83 -12.12 -24.24
CA ASP A 505 -16.06 -11.31 -23.32
C ASP A 505 -16.84 -11.04 -22.02
N THR A 506 -16.15 -10.49 -21.02
CA THR A 506 -16.74 -10.04 -19.76
C THR A 506 -16.91 -8.54 -19.76
N TYR A 507 -18.14 -8.09 -19.47
CA TYR A 507 -18.52 -6.68 -19.34
C TYR A 507 -19.00 -6.42 -17.91
N THR A 508 -18.49 -5.36 -17.29
CA THR A 508 -18.80 -5.06 -15.88
C THR A 508 -19.12 -3.58 -15.66
N SER A 509 -19.84 -3.31 -14.59
CA SER A 509 -20.11 -1.95 -14.11
C SER A 509 -18.86 -1.22 -13.58
N LEU A 510 -17.77 -1.95 -13.28
CA LEU A 510 -16.55 -1.39 -12.68
C LEU A 510 -15.64 -0.65 -13.66
N ASN A 511 -15.86 -0.83 -14.96
CA ASN A 511 -14.98 -0.31 -16.02
C ASN A 511 -15.56 0.90 -16.75
N ASP A 512 -16.67 1.49 -16.24
CA ASP A 512 -17.31 2.63 -16.90
C ASP A 512 -16.87 3.97 -16.33
N TYR A 513 -15.84 4.56 -16.90
CA TYR A 513 -15.36 5.90 -16.56
C TYR A 513 -16.36 7.04 -16.85
N ARG A 514 -17.44 6.75 -17.61
CA ARG A 514 -18.46 7.75 -18.00
C ARG A 514 -19.74 7.65 -17.16
N ALA A 515 -19.82 6.69 -16.27
CA ALA A 515 -20.97 6.54 -15.38
C ALA A 515 -21.19 7.82 -14.57
N THR A 516 -22.45 8.11 -14.26
CA THR A 516 -22.83 9.23 -13.40
C THR A 516 -23.12 8.71 -12.00
N LEU A 517 -22.68 9.44 -10.98
CA LEU A 517 -22.94 9.14 -9.58
C LEU A 517 -23.60 10.33 -8.89
N SER A 518 -24.63 10.07 -8.12
CA SER A 518 -25.21 11.03 -7.19
C SER A 518 -25.18 10.51 -5.77
N ALA A 519 -25.01 11.39 -4.80
CA ALA A 519 -24.98 11.07 -3.39
C ALA A 519 -25.93 11.99 -2.64
N THR A 520 -26.84 11.42 -1.83
CA THR A 520 -27.81 12.16 -1.01
C THR A 520 -27.76 11.69 0.43
N SER A 521 -27.85 12.63 1.36
CA SER A 521 -27.89 12.36 2.81
C SER A 521 -29.23 12.77 3.40
N SER A 522 -29.76 11.94 4.27
CA SER A 522 -31.00 12.17 5.01
C SER A 522 -30.92 11.63 6.44
N VAL A 523 -31.97 11.85 7.25
CA VAL A 523 -32.09 11.27 8.61
C VAL A 523 -32.09 9.72 8.58
N ALA A 524 -32.54 9.13 7.47
CA ALA A 524 -32.60 7.67 7.28
C ALA A 524 -31.23 7.06 6.92
N GLY A 525 -30.32 7.85 6.38
CA GLY A 525 -28.99 7.40 5.95
C GLY A 525 -28.49 8.12 4.71
N VAL A 526 -27.50 7.51 4.06
CA VAL A 526 -26.87 8.00 2.83
C VAL A 526 -27.24 7.07 1.68
N VAL A 527 -27.63 7.65 0.55
CA VAL A 527 -27.98 6.92 -0.68
C VAL A 527 -27.05 7.38 -1.79
N PHE A 528 -26.44 6.42 -2.47
CA PHE A 528 -25.69 6.60 -3.71
C PHE A 528 -26.43 5.96 -4.85
N GLU A 529 -26.56 6.66 -5.96
CA GLU A 529 -27.17 6.14 -7.19
C GLU A 529 -26.23 6.38 -8.37
N ALA A 530 -25.89 5.31 -9.08
CA ALA A 530 -25.06 5.39 -10.27
C ALA A 530 -25.74 4.73 -11.47
N HIS A 531 -25.49 5.33 -12.64
CA HIS A 531 -26.00 4.86 -13.92
C HIS A 531 -24.89 4.89 -14.96
N GLY A 532 -24.82 3.84 -15.78
CA GLY A 532 -23.80 3.74 -16.80
C GLY A 532 -24.03 2.58 -17.75
N ARG A 533 -22.95 2.16 -18.43
CA ARG A 533 -22.92 1.03 -19.36
C ARG A 533 -22.00 -0.06 -18.85
N LEU A 534 -22.37 -1.32 -19.07
CA LEU A 534 -21.43 -2.42 -18.84
C LEU A 534 -20.31 -2.36 -19.88
N MET A 535 -19.06 -2.30 -19.40
CA MET A 535 -17.88 -2.10 -20.21
C MET A 535 -16.92 -3.28 -20.05
N SER A 536 -16.21 -3.64 -21.12
CA SER A 536 -15.10 -4.62 -21.08
C SER A 536 -13.89 -4.05 -20.32
N ASN A 537 -12.88 -4.88 -20.11
CA ASN A 537 -11.60 -4.46 -19.52
C ASN A 537 -10.80 -3.45 -20.38
N THR A 538 -11.21 -3.28 -21.65
CA THR A 538 -10.67 -2.24 -22.56
C THR A 538 -11.60 -1.03 -22.66
N HIS A 539 -12.53 -0.85 -21.72
CA HIS A 539 -13.50 0.25 -21.63
C HIS A 539 -14.41 0.40 -22.86
N LYS A 540 -14.71 -0.72 -23.52
CA LYS A 540 -15.62 -0.74 -24.67
C LYS A 540 -16.97 -1.34 -24.27
N PRO A 541 -18.09 -0.76 -24.72
CA PRO A 541 -19.41 -1.36 -24.51
C PRO A 541 -19.54 -2.63 -25.37
N MET A 542 -20.51 -3.49 -25.01
CA MET A 542 -20.94 -4.59 -25.88
C MET A 542 -21.47 -4.02 -27.21
N GLU A 543 -21.30 -4.79 -28.28
CA GLU A 543 -21.78 -4.40 -29.61
C GLU A 543 -23.29 -4.09 -29.60
N GLY A 544 -23.71 -3.15 -30.44
CA GLY A 544 -25.08 -2.64 -30.53
C GLY A 544 -25.36 -1.55 -29.52
N ASP A 545 -26.61 -1.54 -28.96
CA ASP A 545 -27.05 -0.50 -27.99
C ASP A 545 -26.37 -0.66 -26.61
N GLY A 546 -25.68 -1.78 -26.38
CA GLY A 546 -25.05 -2.12 -25.11
C GLY A 546 -26.05 -2.43 -24.00
N LEU A 547 -25.52 -2.71 -22.81
CA LEU A 547 -26.31 -2.93 -21.60
C LEU A 547 -26.14 -1.73 -20.67
N LEU A 548 -27.26 -1.10 -20.29
CA LEU A 548 -27.30 0.00 -19.33
C LEU A 548 -27.55 -0.56 -17.95
N TYR A 549 -26.75 -0.14 -16.97
CA TYR A 549 -26.94 -0.52 -15.58
C TYR A 549 -27.37 0.66 -14.71
N GLY A 550 -28.07 0.32 -13.63
CA GLY A 550 -28.31 1.18 -12.48
C GLY A 550 -27.94 0.45 -11.21
N VAL A 551 -27.20 1.11 -10.32
CA VAL A 551 -26.93 0.62 -8.97
C VAL A 551 -27.34 1.66 -7.94
N ARG A 552 -27.83 1.17 -6.79
CA ARG A 552 -28.16 2.02 -5.64
C ARG A 552 -27.62 1.37 -4.37
N TRP A 553 -26.78 2.13 -3.66
CA TRP A 553 -26.24 1.74 -2.37
C TRP A 553 -26.88 2.60 -1.28
N THR A 554 -27.61 1.97 -0.36
CA THR A 554 -28.26 2.67 0.76
C THR A 554 -27.58 2.27 2.07
N ILE A 555 -26.89 3.22 2.69
CA ILE A 555 -26.20 3.03 3.95
C ILE A 555 -27.08 3.51 5.08
N GLY A 556 -27.67 2.59 5.84
CA GLY A 556 -28.55 2.87 6.98
C GLY A 556 -27.93 2.43 8.31
N LYS A 557 -28.50 2.85 9.43
CA LYS A 557 -28.02 2.49 10.77
C LYS A 557 -28.11 0.99 11.06
N SER A 558 -29.15 0.32 10.56
CA SER A 558 -29.42 -1.10 10.81
C SER A 558 -28.81 -2.05 9.78
N GLY A 559 -28.30 -1.53 8.65
CA GLY A 559 -27.77 -2.34 7.58
C GLY A 559 -27.62 -1.55 6.29
N VAL A 560 -27.14 -2.26 5.27
CA VAL A 560 -26.82 -1.72 3.96
C VAL A 560 -27.62 -2.46 2.89
N ASP A 561 -28.32 -1.71 2.03
CA ASP A 561 -29.04 -2.25 0.88
C ASP A 561 -28.24 -1.99 -0.40
N LEU A 562 -28.00 -3.04 -1.18
CA LEU A 562 -27.33 -3.02 -2.47
C LEU A 562 -28.34 -3.40 -3.54
N ALA A 563 -28.75 -2.45 -4.38
CA ALA A 563 -29.68 -2.70 -5.47
C ALA A 563 -28.98 -2.58 -6.83
N ALA A 564 -29.33 -3.47 -7.75
CA ALA A 564 -28.77 -3.56 -9.09
C ALA A 564 -29.85 -3.85 -10.13
N SER A 565 -29.79 -3.17 -11.27
CA SER A 565 -30.68 -3.40 -12.40
C SER A 565 -29.95 -3.24 -13.72
N VAL A 566 -30.43 -3.92 -14.77
CA VAL A 566 -29.88 -3.82 -16.12
C VAL A 566 -31.00 -3.74 -17.13
N THR A 567 -30.85 -2.87 -18.13
CA THR A 567 -31.74 -2.75 -19.29
C THR A 567 -30.95 -2.86 -20.60
N GLY A 568 -31.61 -3.20 -21.69
CA GLY A 568 -30.99 -3.36 -23.00
C GLY A 568 -31.38 -4.68 -23.65
N LYS A 569 -30.50 -5.19 -24.53
CA LYS A 569 -30.68 -6.47 -25.22
C LYS A 569 -29.57 -7.42 -24.83
N LEU A 570 -29.93 -8.60 -24.34
CA LEU A 570 -28.99 -9.63 -23.93
C LEU A 570 -28.88 -10.69 -25.04
N PRO A 571 -27.66 -11.07 -25.49
CA PRO A 571 -27.46 -12.22 -26.36
C PRO A 571 -27.98 -13.51 -25.70
N ALA A 572 -28.50 -14.46 -26.51
CA ALA A 572 -29.12 -15.68 -25.99
C ALA A 572 -28.16 -16.56 -25.16
N SER A 573 -26.87 -16.48 -25.43
CA SER A 573 -25.82 -17.26 -24.72
C SER A 573 -25.20 -16.49 -23.55
N ALA A 574 -25.66 -15.27 -23.26
CA ALA A 574 -25.06 -14.45 -22.23
C ALA A 574 -25.60 -14.78 -20.84
N SER A 575 -24.74 -14.69 -19.81
CA SER A 575 -25.15 -14.67 -18.41
C SER A 575 -25.06 -13.25 -17.86
N LEU A 576 -26.00 -12.89 -16.99
CA LEU A 576 -26.04 -11.58 -16.34
C LEU A 576 -26.24 -11.78 -14.84
N GLN A 577 -25.29 -11.28 -14.06
CA GLN A 577 -25.20 -11.55 -12.62
C GLN A 577 -24.92 -10.29 -11.81
N PHE A 578 -25.44 -10.25 -10.59
CA PHE A 578 -25.00 -9.35 -9.54
C PHE A 578 -24.13 -10.15 -8.56
N ILE A 579 -22.87 -9.76 -8.43
CA ILE A 579 -21.86 -10.48 -7.63
C ILE A 579 -21.47 -9.60 -6.45
N VAL A 580 -21.62 -10.13 -5.23
CA VAL A 580 -21.30 -9.46 -3.97
C VAL A 580 -20.30 -10.33 -3.20
N PRO A 581 -18.98 -10.13 -3.41
CA PRO A 581 -17.95 -10.88 -2.69
C PRO A 581 -17.81 -10.33 -1.26
N VAL A 582 -18.32 -11.08 -0.29
CA VAL A 582 -18.26 -10.69 1.12
C VAL A 582 -16.96 -11.23 1.74
N ILE A 583 -16.20 -10.37 2.40
CA ILE A 583 -14.95 -10.76 3.09
C ILE A 583 -15.28 -11.84 4.12
N ALA A 584 -14.65 -13.01 3.95
CA ALA A 584 -14.81 -14.15 4.84
C ALA A 584 -13.57 -15.04 4.73
N ARG A 585 -12.83 -15.18 5.82
CA ARG A 585 -11.67 -16.09 5.91
C ARG A 585 -12.11 -17.53 5.79
N GLU A 586 -11.21 -18.40 5.32
CA GLU A 586 -11.48 -19.85 5.31
C GLU A 586 -11.84 -20.37 6.70
N SER A 587 -11.21 -19.83 7.76
CA SER A 587 -11.50 -20.16 9.16
C SER A 587 -12.88 -19.68 9.66
N GLU A 588 -13.56 -18.78 8.94
CA GLU A 588 -14.88 -18.26 9.30
C GLU A 588 -15.98 -19.14 8.70
N ARG A 589 -16.95 -19.52 9.54
CA ARG A 589 -18.08 -20.34 9.08
C ARG A 589 -19.01 -19.52 8.19
N VAL A 590 -19.22 -20.00 6.98
CA VAL A 590 -20.23 -19.51 6.03
C VAL A 590 -21.34 -20.56 5.92
N GLU A 591 -22.57 -20.15 6.16
CA GLU A 591 -23.74 -21.03 6.20
C GLU A 591 -24.85 -20.45 5.32
N GLN A 592 -25.27 -21.18 4.31
CA GLN A 592 -26.48 -20.86 3.57
C GLN A 592 -27.70 -21.29 4.38
N VAL A 593 -28.29 -20.34 5.12
CA VAL A 593 -29.45 -20.58 6.00
C VAL A 593 -30.72 -20.90 5.20
N SER A 594 -30.84 -20.30 4.03
CA SER A 594 -31.91 -20.55 3.07
C SER A 594 -31.45 -20.16 1.66
N PRO A 595 -32.23 -20.43 0.59
CA PRO A 595 -31.90 -19.93 -0.74
C PRO A 595 -31.78 -18.40 -0.83
N HIS A 596 -32.32 -17.69 0.16
CA HIS A 596 -32.38 -16.22 0.20
C HIS A 596 -31.48 -15.60 1.26
N SER A 597 -30.77 -16.39 2.09
CA SER A 597 -30.02 -15.86 3.22
C SER A 597 -28.75 -16.66 3.51
N VAL A 598 -27.66 -15.94 3.72
CA VAL A 598 -26.34 -16.46 4.10
C VAL A 598 -25.90 -15.80 5.41
N ARG A 599 -25.39 -16.62 6.33
CA ARG A 599 -24.76 -16.14 7.56
C ARG A 599 -23.25 -16.37 7.49
N ILE A 600 -22.48 -15.36 7.86
CA ILE A 600 -21.04 -15.41 7.97
C ILE A 600 -20.65 -15.10 9.41
N SER A 601 -20.03 -16.06 10.09
CA SER A 601 -19.56 -15.88 11.48
C SER A 601 -18.30 -15.05 11.49
N LYS A 602 -18.25 -14.03 12.35
CA LYS A 602 -17.12 -13.15 12.56
C LYS A 602 -16.63 -13.24 14.00
N PRO A 603 -15.39 -12.88 14.34
CA PRO A 603 -14.88 -12.96 15.71
C PRO A 603 -15.73 -12.21 16.76
N LYS A 604 -16.40 -11.13 16.35
CA LYS A 604 -17.22 -10.29 17.24
C LYS A 604 -18.71 -10.25 16.88
N GLY A 605 -19.24 -11.30 16.21
CA GLY A 605 -20.64 -11.39 15.84
C GLY A 605 -20.85 -12.15 14.53
N SER A 606 -21.83 -11.75 13.72
CA SER A 606 -22.08 -12.34 12.41
C SER A 606 -22.58 -11.31 11.41
N LEU A 607 -22.37 -11.58 10.14
CA LEU A 607 -23.07 -10.89 9.04
C LEU A 607 -24.22 -11.77 8.58
N ILE A 608 -25.36 -11.15 8.32
CA ILE A 608 -26.50 -11.76 7.63
C ILE A 608 -26.62 -11.08 6.28
N VAL A 609 -26.50 -11.84 5.21
CA VAL A 609 -26.66 -11.34 3.85
C VAL A 609 -27.91 -11.96 3.26
N GLY A 610 -28.89 -11.13 2.94
CA GLY A 610 -30.18 -11.56 2.41
C GLY A 610 -30.39 -11.04 0.98
N VAL A 611 -31.13 -11.78 0.16
CA VAL A 611 -31.66 -11.32 -1.12
C VAL A 611 -33.19 -11.30 -1.08
N ASP A 612 -33.83 -10.41 -1.84
CA ASP A 612 -35.28 -10.31 -1.91
C ASP A 612 -35.92 -11.64 -2.34
N ALA A 613 -37.22 -11.84 -1.95
CA ALA A 613 -37.90 -13.12 -2.13
C ALA A 613 -38.14 -13.55 -3.60
N ALA A 614 -37.96 -12.63 -4.54
CA ALA A 614 -38.11 -12.93 -5.97
C ALA A 614 -36.82 -13.53 -6.56
N ASN A 615 -35.70 -13.44 -5.83
CA ASN A 615 -34.37 -13.85 -6.24
C ASN A 615 -33.79 -14.89 -5.25
N ARG A 616 -32.71 -15.54 -5.63
CA ARG A 616 -31.98 -16.48 -4.76
C ARG A 616 -30.49 -16.39 -5.04
N PHE A 617 -29.70 -16.72 -4.04
CA PHE A 617 -28.27 -16.92 -4.23
C PHE A 617 -28.01 -18.21 -5.03
N GLU A 618 -27.02 -18.16 -5.90
CA GLU A 618 -26.43 -19.38 -6.48
C GLU A 618 -25.78 -20.22 -5.37
N PRO A 619 -25.51 -21.51 -5.60
CA PRO A 619 -24.79 -22.33 -4.64
C PRO A 619 -23.47 -21.69 -4.25
N ILE A 620 -23.23 -21.59 -2.94
CA ILE A 620 -22.02 -20.95 -2.42
C ILE A 620 -20.82 -21.87 -2.71
N PRO A 621 -19.71 -21.34 -3.32
CA PRO A 621 -18.50 -22.11 -3.49
C PRO A 621 -17.91 -22.59 -2.16
N SER A 622 -17.37 -23.81 -2.14
CA SER A 622 -16.66 -24.34 -0.96
C SER A 622 -15.33 -23.63 -0.70
N GLU A 623 -14.68 -23.17 -1.76
CA GLU A 623 -13.41 -22.46 -1.70
C GLU A 623 -13.62 -20.95 -1.63
N ARG A 624 -12.73 -20.27 -0.90
CA ARG A 624 -12.67 -18.80 -0.86
C ARG A 624 -11.95 -18.27 -2.09
N THR A 625 -12.38 -17.09 -2.53
CA THR A 625 -11.61 -16.30 -3.48
C THR A 625 -10.63 -15.43 -2.70
N PHE A 626 -9.36 -15.55 -3.00
CA PHE A 626 -8.32 -14.68 -2.44
C PHE A 626 -7.82 -13.71 -3.49
N ASN A 627 -7.57 -12.47 -3.05
CA ASN A 627 -6.94 -11.47 -3.88
C ASN A 627 -5.76 -10.81 -3.16
N LEU A 628 -4.61 -10.76 -3.85
CA LEU A 628 -3.40 -10.11 -3.35
C LEU A 628 -3.60 -8.62 -3.07
N VAL A 629 -4.52 -7.97 -3.76
CA VAL A 629 -4.89 -6.56 -3.59
C VAL A 629 -6.34 -6.49 -3.08
N PRO A 630 -6.58 -6.02 -1.86
CA PRO A 630 -5.64 -5.58 -0.82
C PRO A 630 -5.25 -6.68 0.18
N GLY A 631 -5.43 -7.95 -0.14
CA GLY A 631 -4.97 -9.10 0.65
C GLY A 631 -6.05 -9.74 1.52
N PHE A 632 -7.23 -9.99 0.94
CA PHE A 632 -8.38 -10.61 1.60
C PHE A 632 -8.88 -11.87 0.91
N GLU A 633 -9.44 -12.77 1.72
CA GLU A 633 -10.32 -13.85 1.30
C GLU A 633 -11.78 -13.40 1.31
N ALA A 634 -12.56 -13.82 0.32
CA ALA A 634 -13.98 -13.52 0.23
C ALA A 634 -14.80 -14.71 -0.27
N VAL A 635 -16.07 -14.67 0.04
CA VAL A 635 -17.10 -15.56 -0.51
C VAL A 635 -17.91 -14.78 -1.53
N PRO A 636 -17.90 -15.15 -2.82
CA PRO A 636 -18.77 -14.52 -3.82
C PRO A 636 -20.22 -14.99 -3.64
N LEU A 637 -21.09 -14.05 -3.29
CA LEU A 637 -22.54 -14.28 -3.30
C LEU A 637 -23.09 -13.78 -4.63
N ILE A 638 -23.63 -14.70 -5.43
CA ILE A 638 -24.01 -14.45 -6.82
C ILE A 638 -25.54 -14.54 -6.94
N VAL A 639 -26.14 -13.57 -7.63
CA VAL A 639 -27.57 -13.52 -7.94
C VAL A 639 -27.73 -13.26 -9.44
N ALA A 640 -28.50 -14.09 -10.13
CA ALA A 640 -28.86 -13.87 -11.53
C ALA A 640 -29.76 -12.64 -11.69
N ILE A 641 -29.48 -11.77 -12.66
CA ILE A 641 -30.30 -10.60 -12.98
C ILE A 641 -31.18 -10.92 -14.18
N GLN A 642 -32.48 -10.56 -14.08
CA GLN A 642 -33.39 -10.52 -15.21
C GLN A 642 -33.47 -9.09 -15.76
N LEU A 643 -33.33 -8.94 -17.09
CA LEU A 643 -33.43 -7.62 -17.73
C LEU A 643 -34.70 -6.87 -17.31
N GLY A 644 -34.55 -5.60 -16.97
CA GLY A 644 -35.65 -4.72 -16.55
C GLY A 644 -36.16 -4.96 -15.12
N LYS A 645 -35.53 -5.90 -14.36
CA LYS A 645 -35.89 -6.13 -12.96
C LYS A 645 -34.72 -5.71 -12.05
N GLU A 646 -35.09 -5.15 -10.87
CA GLU A 646 -34.13 -4.84 -9.81
C GLU A 646 -33.89 -6.09 -8.94
N VAL A 647 -32.63 -6.36 -8.60
CA VAL A 647 -32.20 -7.31 -7.57
C VAL A 647 -31.76 -6.50 -6.37
N ARG A 648 -32.15 -6.90 -5.17
CA ARG A 648 -31.73 -6.23 -3.93
C ARG A 648 -31.10 -7.22 -2.97
N VAL A 649 -29.87 -6.92 -2.55
CA VAL A 649 -29.12 -7.64 -1.52
C VAL A 649 -29.01 -6.74 -0.29
N ARG A 650 -29.34 -7.26 0.89
CA ARG A 650 -29.25 -6.57 2.16
C ARG A 650 -28.20 -7.20 3.06
N ILE A 651 -27.34 -6.37 3.65
CA ILE A 651 -26.28 -6.77 4.58
C ILE A 651 -26.59 -6.19 5.95
N GLU A 652 -26.66 -7.04 6.97
CA GLU A 652 -26.95 -6.66 8.35
C GLU A 652 -25.94 -7.30 9.31
N ALA A 653 -25.65 -6.63 10.41
CA ALA A 653 -24.92 -7.21 11.51
C ALA A 653 -25.91 -8.03 12.39
N GLY A 654 -25.66 -9.32 12.51
CA GLY A 654 -26.37 -10.21 13.44
C GLY A 654 -25.52 -10.40 14.68
N GLY A 655 -26.07 -10.21 15.87
CA GLY A 655 -25.34 -10.41 17.12
C GLY A 655 -26.22 -10.95 18.22
N GLU A 656 -25.77 -11.96 18.91
CA GLU A 656 -25.98 -12.07 20.35
C GLU A 656 -25.02 -11.06 20.99
N GLY A 657 -25.54 -9.92 21.46
CA GLY A 657 -24.77 -9.01 22.31
C GLY A 657 -24.46 -7.60 21.81
N VAL A 658 -25.28 -6.99 20.95
CA VAL A 658 -25.38 -5.52 20.95
C VAL A 658 -26.47 -5.14 21.95
N ALA A 659 -26.15 -5.28 23.22
CA ALA A 659 -26.91 -4.63 24.27
C ALA A 659 -26.52 -3.14 24.28
N ARG A 660 -27.47 -2.29 23.90
CA ARG A 660 -27.78 -0.87 24.13
C ARG A 660 -26.62 0.09 24.46
#